data_99f03a30edd74c8b08f6917cfe448b54
#
_entry.id   99f03a30edd74c8b08f6917cfe448b54
#
_cell.length_a   1.000
_cell.length_b   1.000
_cell.length_c   1.000
_cell.angle_alpha   90.00
_cell.angle_beta   90.00
_cell.angle_gamma   90.00
#
_symmetry.space_group_name_H-M   'P 1'
#
loop_
_entity.id
_entity.type
_entity.pdbx_description
1 polymer ?
#
loop_
_entity_poly.entity_id
_entity_poly.type
_entity_poly.pdbx_seq_one_letter_code
_entity_poly.pdbx_strand_id
1 'polypeptide(L)'
;MLNKKTTLLLSTINQLTILYKKEGNKSYPLFYCYQLEKIVVFLRKQSTIAMKRIVLLLGCLLTVLCLQAETVYSPNGNVKVTFELTQKGEPTYTVWYKNKEVIKPSCMGLKLNMDDFTDELKLIESKTSTFDETWEPVWGEVKSIRNHYNELVVTLEHIDWYQLDIRFRVYNDGVGFRYEPRSGRNTAFPLTYYEVFEENTEFRLTGNHTAFWIPGAYDSNEFAYETTLLSDIHALTCNGSGIGTNKIVGDKTIQSPVMLKSDDGLYINIFEAALVDYPAMMLDVDTQNGYCLTSHLVPGATHAVAYMQEPSVTPWRTIIVSDKATDILASNMILNLNEPCAIENTDFITPQKYIGIWWEMHVPNHSSWDYASISGVRLKDMDWQAVKPHGRHGATTENTKRYIDFAAKHGFDAVLVEGWNVGWEEWAGRWKEEVFDFVTPYPDFDLDAVSQYAKEKGVKLIMHHETSGSVTNYERRMDEAIALMKKYGYEAVKTGYVGKIIPRGEHHDGQWMVQHYQRVVEKMAKNKIMLNAHEPVRPTGLHRTYPNLLACEAARGNEFNAWSNGNPPEHETILPFTRLMGGPMDYTPGIFQQKMDYYQAGNPCQVHTTLAKQLALYVTMYSPLQMAADLPENYERFMDAFQFIKDVAVDWDDTQVLEAEPGDYITIARKAKNSDTWFVGAITDENSRTATIDLSFLDKGNYTATIYKDGKNAHWEKNPQSYQIETKKVKNTTVLKIKLAAGGGCAIKLEKK
;
A
#
# COMPACT_ATOMS: atom_id res chain seq x y z
N MET A 1 -37.36 -58.92 24.33
CA MET A 1 -38.01 -58.09 23.27
C MET A 1 -37.27 -56.78 22.93
N LEU A 2 -36.25 -56.42 23.68
CA LEU A 2 -35.43 -55.18 23.38
C LEU A 2 -34.46 -55.37 22.19
N ASN A 3 -34.00 -56.56 21.91
CA ASN A 3 -32.95 -56.80 20.91
C ASN A 3 -33.37 -56.61 19.43
N LYS A 4 -34.63 -56.90 19.05
CA LYS A 4 -35.04 -56.75 17.65
C LYS A 4 -35.22 -55.30 17.20
N LYS A 5 -35.66 -54.40 18.10
CA LYS A 5 -35.90 -53.01 17.76
C LYS A 5 -34.62 -52.18 17.74
N THR A 6 -33.63 -52.51 18.61
CA THR A 6 -32.32 -51.88 18.61
C THR A 6 -31.48 -52.30 17.41
N THR A 7 -31.62 -53.56 16.96
CA THR A 7 -30.97 -54.07 15.75
C THR A 7 -31.54 -53.39 14.47
N LEU A 8 -32.84 -53.09 14.45
CA LEU A 8 -33.48 -52.41 13.33
C LEU A 8 -33.00 -50.94 13.26
N LEU A 9 -32.88 -50.25 14.40
CA LEU A 9 -32.41 -48.88 14.49
C LEU A 9 -30.95 -48.74 14.04
N LEU A 10 -30.06 -49.65 14.54
CA LEU A 10 -28.67 -49.72 14.10
C LEU A 10 -28.49 -50.06 12.63
N SER A 11 -29.37 -50.92 12.05
CA SER A 11 -29.34 -51.21 10.63
C SER A 11 -29.77 -50.03 9.79
N THR A 12 -30.72 -49.21 10.25
CA THR A 12 -31.19 -47.99 9.55
C THR A 12 -30.13 -46.88 9.63
N ILE A 13 -29.46 -46.72 10.78
CA ILE A 13 -28.35 -45.75 10.94
C ILE A 13 -27.16 -46.20 10.07
N ASN A 14 -26.82 -47.48 10.02
CA ASN A 14 -25.76 -47.95 9.12
C ASN A 14 -26.12 -47.81 7.63
N GLN A 15 -27.37 -47.99 7.23
CA GLN A 15 -27.80 -47.76 5.85
C GLN A 15 -27.73 -46.27 5.49
N LEU A 16 -28.04 -45.36 6.43
CA LEU A 16 -27.91 -43.91 6.23
C LEU A 16 -26.42 -43.50 6.14
N THR A 17 -25.55 -44.10 6.92
CA THR A 17 -24.10 -43.86 6.86
C THR A 17 -23.46 -44.41 5.58
N ILE A 18 -23.99 -45.53 5.06
CA ILE A 18 -23.53 -46.13 3.76
C ILE A 18 -24.03 -45.30 2.57
N LEU A 19 -25.23 -44.76 2.64
CA LEU A 19 -25.74 -43.82 1.64
C LEU A 19 -24.95 -42.51 1.60
N TYR A 20 -24.58 -41.97 2.78
CA TYR A 20 -23.72 -40.79 2.89
C TYR A 20 -22.31 -41.00 2.28
N LYS A 21 -21.77 -42.23 2.38
CA LYS A 21 -20.46 -42.55 1.77
C LYS A 21 -20.51 -42.92 0.28
N LYS A 22 -21.66 -43.25 -0.27
CA LYS A 22 -21.80 -43.68 -1.67
C LYS A 22 -22.19 -42.57 -2.64
N GLU A 23 -22.86 -41.50 -2.16
CA GLU A 23 -23.28 -40.37 -2.99
C GLU A 23 -22.47 -39.13 -2.60
N GLY A 24 -21.26 -39.07 -3.14
CA GLY A 24 -20.37 -37.93 -2.94
C GLY A 24 -21.08 -36.59 -3.19
N ASN A 25 -21.13 -35.78 -2.16
CA ASN A 25 -21.40 -34.34 -2.16
C ASN A 25 -22.42 -33.82 -3.19
N LYS A 26 -23.71 -34.13 -3.03
CA LYS A 26 -24.80 -33.33 -3.61
C LYS A 26 -25.79 -32.94 -2.52
N SER A 27 -26.02 -31.64 -2.42
CA SER A 27 -26.88 -30.95 -1.47
C SER A 27 -28.34 -31.38 -1.52
N TYR A 28 -28.84 -32.07 -0.49
CA TYR A 28 -30.28 -32.23 -0.20
C TYR A 28 -30.56 -32.00 1.29
N PRO A 29 -30.55 -30.76 1.80
CA PRO A 29 -30.85 -30.48 3.23
C PRO A 29 -32.32 -30.76 3.60
N LEU A 30 -33.27 -30.43 2.74
CA LEU A 30 -34.72 -30.52 3.01
C LEU A 30 -35.27 -31.95 3.12
N PHE A 31 -34.72 -32.91 2.41
CA PHE A 31 -35.20 -34.31 2.46
C PHE A 31 -34.76 -34.99 3.76
N TYR A 32 -33.61 -34.64 4.28
CA TYR A 32 -33.09 -35.16 5.56
C TYR A 32 -33.86 -34.59 6.76
N CYS A 33 -34.21 -33.34 6.77
CA CYS A 33 -35.05 -32.73 7.84
C CYS A 33 -36.40 -33.38 7.91
N TYR A 34 -37.07 -33.66 6.78
CA TYR A 34 -38.39 -34.30 6.75
C TYR A 34 -38.38 -35.75 7.26
N GLN A 35 -37.33 -36.51 6.97
CA GLN A 35 -37.18 -37.89 7.48
C GLN A 35 -36.85 -37.93 8.97
N LEU A 36 -36.06 -36.97 9.47
CA LEU A 36 -35.70 -36.83 10.89
C LEU A 36 -36.88 -36.39 11.75
N GLU A 37 -37.76 -35.49 11.24
CA GLU A 37 -39.00 -35.13 11.91
C GLU A 37 -39.92 -36.36 12.10
N LYS A 38 -40.02 -37.26 11.15
CA LYS A 38 -40.80 -38.50 11.29
C LYS A 38 -40.23 -39.44 12.34
N ILE A 39 -38.87 -39.50 12.46
CA ILE A 39 -38.21 -40.31 13.48
C ILE A 39 -38.43 -39.70 14.89
N VAL A 40 -38.35 -38.36 15.03
CA VAL A 40 -38.61 -37.68 16.29
C VAL A 40 -40.08 -37.80 16.71
N VAL A 41 -41.03 -37.70 15.83
CA VAL A 41 -42.47 -37.89 16.10
C VAL A 41 -42.77 -39.35 16.48
N PHE A 42 -42.12 -40.32 15.85
CA PHE A 42 -42.27 -41.74 16.21
C PHE A 42 -41.71 -42.02 17.64
N LEU A 43 -40.56 -41.43 18.00
CA LEU A 43 -39.93 -41.62 19.31
C LEU A 43 -40.70 -40.88 20.44
N ARG A 44 -41.39 -39.76 20.17
CA ARG A 44 -42.27 -39.09 21.14
C ARG A 44 -43.48 -39.87 21.62
N LYS A 45 -43.92 -40.87 20.85
CA LYS A 45 -45.11 -41.69 21.19
C LYS A 45 -44.80 -42.86 22.13
N GLN A 46 -43.57 -43.14 22.52
CA GLN A 46 -43.22 -44.21 23.45
C GLN A 46 -42.48 -43.66 24.70
N SER A 47 -43.16 -43.66 25.85
CA SER A 47 -42.66 -43.09 27.12
C SER A 47 -41.84 -44.08 27.92
N THR A 48 -40.52 -44.05 27.81
CA THR A 48 -39.59 -44.51 28.83
C THR A 48 -38.45 -43.54 29.00
N ILE A 49 -37.95 -43.38 30.24
CA ILE A 49 -36.89 -42.39 30.61
C ILE A 49 -35.63 -42.54 29.75
N ALA A 50 -35.31 -43.78 29.33
CA ALA A 50 -34.18 -44.05 28.42
C ALA A 50 -34.37 -43.44 27.03
N MET A 51 -35.58 -43.42 26.48
CA MET A 51 -35.88 -42.80 25.18
C MET A 51 -35.90 -41.27 25.23
N LYS A 52 -36.32 -40.68 26.37
CA LYS A 52 -36.20 -39.21 26.54
C LYS A 52 -34.74 -38.74 26.57
N ARG A 53 -33.82 -39.56 27.16
CA ARG A 53 -32.37 -39.27 27.12
C ARG A 53 -31.79 -39.44 25.73
N ILE A 54 -32.24 -40.42 24.95
CA ILE A 54 -31.78 -40.64 23.57
C ILE A 54 -32.33 -39.52 22.64
N VAL A 55 -33.57 -39.05 22.85
CA VAL A 55 -34.14 -37.93 22.11
C VAL A 55 -33.44 -36.62 22.49
N LEU A 56 -33.05 -36.42 23.76
CA LEU A 56 -32.27 -35.28 24.19
C LEU A 56 -30.85 -35.33 23.62
N LEU A 57 -30.19 -36.50 23.61
CA LEU A 57 -28.87 -36.69 22.99
C LEU A 57 -28.90 -36.57 21.47
N LEU A 58 -29.93 -37.04 20.79
CA LEU A 58 -30.15 -36.81 19.35
C LEU A 58 -30.53 -35.36 19.05
N GLY A 59 -31.27 -34.68 19.93
CA GLY A 59 -31.54 -33.25 19.85
C GLY A 59 -30.27 -32.43 20.03
N CYS A 60 -29.44 -32.75 20.99
CA CYS A 60 -28.11 -32.11 21.17
C CYS A 60 -27.12 -32.45 20.01
N LEU A 61 -27.18 -33.69 19.46
CA LEU A 61 -26.38 -34.03 18.25
C LEU A 61 -26.89 -33.30 16.99
N LEU A 62 -28.18 -33.02 16.89
CA LEU A 62 -28.80 -32.29 15.78
C LEU A 62 -28.54 -30.79 15.87
N THR A 63 -28.43 -30.21 17.06
CA THR A 63 -28.03 -28.81 17.22
C THR A 63 -26.54 -28.57 16.95
N VAL A 64 -25.70 -29.62 17.08
CA VAL A 64 -24.28 -29.60 16.68
C VAL A 64 -24.10 -29.78 15.15
N LEU A 65 -25.15 -30.26 14.44
CA LEU A 65 -25.08 -30.54 12.99
C LEU A 65 -25.61 -29.39 12.10
N CYS A 66 -25.92 -28.22 12.67
CA CYS A 66 -26.41 -27.06 11.92
C CYS A 66 -25.49 -25.85 11.93
N LEU A 67 -24.21 -26.00 12.24
CA LEU A 67 -23.18 -25.04 11.87
C LEU A 67 -22.82 -25.32 10.40
N GLN A 68 -23.40 -24.56 9.49
CA GLN A 68 -23.00 -24.60 8.09
C GLN A 68 -21.66 -23.87 7.96
N ALA A 69 -20.58 -24.64 7.94
CA ALA A 69 -19.24 -24.13 7.63
C ALA A 69 -18.99 -24.21 6.13
N GLU A 70 -18.77 -23.07 5.50
CA GLU A 70 -18.41 -22.96 4.09
C GLU A 70 -16.90 -22.83 3.97
N THR A 71 -16.25 -23.72 3.22
CA THR A 71 -14.79 -23.74 3.12
C THR A 71 -14.32 -23.62 1.68
N VAL A 72 -13.30 -22.77 1.48
CA VAL A 72 -12.61 -22.60 0.20
C VAL A 72 -11.11 -22.72 0.40
N TYR A 73 -10.43 -23.32 -0.57
CA TYR A 73 -8.97 -23.48 -0.58
C TYR A 73 -8.36 -22.67 -1.72
N SER A 74 -7.12 -22.21 -1.55
CA SER A 74 -6.33 -21.70 -2.66
C SER A 74 -6.12 -22.76 -3.76
N PRO A 75 -5.77 -22.36 -5.00
CA PRO A 75 -5.53 -23.32 -6.08
C PRO A 75 -4.48 -24.39 -5.76
N ASN A 76 -3.44 -24.06 -4.99
CA ASN A 76 -2.42 -25.02 -4.53
C ASN A 76 -2.76 -25.73 -3.22
N GLY A 77 -3.89 -25.40 -2.57
CA GLY A 77 -4.35 -25.98 -1.33
C GLY A 77 -3.65 -25.52 -0.05
N ASN A 78 -2.71 -24.57 -0.14
CA ASN A 78 -1.93 -24.11 1.02
C ASN A 78 -2.72 -23.14 1.92
N VAL A 79 -3.54 -22.26 1.34
CA VAL A 79 -4.39 -21.34 2.09
C VAL A 79 -5.80 -21.92 2.15
N LYS A 80 -6.38 -21.94 3.34
CA LYS A 80 -7.76 -22.37 3.59
C LYS A 80 -8.50 -21.27 4.32
N VAL A 81 -9.69 -20.94 3.86
CA VAL A 81 -10.64 -20.04 4.53
C VAL A 81 -11.90 -20.83 4.87
N THR A 82 -12.39 -20.67 6.09
CA THR A 82 -13.67 -21.23 6.51
C THR A 82 -14.55 -20.08 7.02
N PHE A 83 -15.74 -19.97 6.48
CA PHE A 83 -16.78 -19.06 6.91
C PHE A 83 -17.82 -19.82 7.75
N GLU A 84 -18.28 -19.24 8.85
CA GLU A 84 -19.29 -19.82 9.73
C GLU A 84 -20.19 -18.74 10.32
N LEU A 85 -21.46 -19.08 10.58
CA LEU A 85 -22.34 -18.29 11.43
C LEU A 85 -22.32 -18.88 12.85
N THR A 86 -22.16 -18.02 13.86
CA THR A 86 -22.34 -18.41 15.27
C THR A 86 -23.80 -18.79 15.56
N GLN A 87 -24.06 -19.33 16.74
CA GLN A 87 -25.43 -19.64 17.16
C GLN A 87 -26.34 -18.38 17.23
N LYS A 88 -25.75 -17.20 17.34
CA LYS A 88 -26.46 -15.92 17.30
C LYS A 88 -26.64 -15.35 15.90
N GLY A 89 -26.09 -16.02 14.88
CA GLY A 89 -26.07 -15.53 13.52
C GLY A 89 -24.96 -14.49 13.22
N GLU A 90 -23.94 -14.42 14.07
CA GLU A 90 -22.77 -13.54 13.83
C GLU A 90 -21.88 -14.18 12.74
N PRO A 91 -21.55 -13.48 11.67
CA PRO A 91 -20.66 -13.99 10.64
C PRO A 91 -19.21 -13.99 11.12
N THR A 92 -18.52 -15.13 10.93
CA THR A 92 -17.13 -15.32 11.34
C THR A 92 -16.34 -16.02 10.26
N TYR A 93 -15.02 -15.80 10.26
CA TYR A 93 -14.09 -16.50 9.37
C TYR A 93 -12.82 -16.93 10.09
N THR A 94 -12.17 -17.96 9.53
CA THR A 94 -10.83 -18.41 9.94
C THR A 94 -9.93 -18.54 8.74
N VAL A 95 -8.61 -18.31 8.93
CA VAL A 95 -7.61 -18.48 7.87
C VAL A 95 -6.51 -19.43 8.35
N TRP A 96 -6.14 -20.37 7.47
CA TRP A 96 -5.08 -21.36 7.70
C TRP A 96 -4.07 -21.33 6.56
N TYR A 97 -2.80 -21.51 6.88
CA TYR A 97 -1.72 -21.64 5.91
C TYR A 97 -0.91 -22.91 6.19
N LYS A 98 -0.83 -23.85 5.22
CA LYS A 98 -0.14 -25.16 5.38
C LYS A 98 -0.49 -25.87 6.69
N ASN A 99 -1.79 -25.91 7.04
CA ASN A 99 -2.34 -26.46 8.28
C ASN A 99 -1.95 -25.74 9.59
N LYS A 100 -1.33 -24.57 9.53
CA LYS A 100 -1.16 -23.68 10.66
C LYS A 100 -2.30 -22.65 10.67
N GLU A 101 -2.90 -22.41 11.83
CA GLU A 101 -3.88 -21.34 11.98
C GLU A 101 -3.16 -19.99 11.88
N VAL A 102 -3.71 -19.05 11.09
CA VAL A 102 -3.21 -17.69 10.88
C VAL A 102 -4.13 -16.69 11.55
N ILE A 103 -5.42 -16.81 11.25
CA ILE A 103 -6.49 -16.01 11.85
C ILE A 103 -7.46 -16.98 12.53
N LYS A 104 -7.69 -16.80 13.82
CA LYS A 104 -8.70 -17.50 14.64
C LYS A 104 -10.10 -17.01 14.25
N PRO A 105 -11.18 -17.68 14.71
CA PRO A 105 -12.53 -17.21 14.44
C PRO A 105 -12.68 -15.70 14.74
N SER A 106 -12.89 -14.92 13.70
CA SER A 106 -12.92 -13.45 13.70
C SER A 106 -14.25 -12.96 13.16
N CYS A 107 -14.83 -11.97 13.81
CA CYS A 107 -16.10 -11.39 13.40
C CYS A 107 -15.98 -10.59 12.12
N MET A 108 -17.10 -10.51 11.39
CA MET A 108 -17.28 -9.77 10.15
C MET A 108 -18.63 -9.02 10.21
N GLY A 109 -18.84 -8.11 9.26
CA GLY A 109 -20.13 -7.48 9.05
C GLY A 109 -20.07 -5.97 8.94
N LEU A 110 -21.21 -5.37 8.64
CA LEU A 110 -21.40 -3.94 8.50
C LEU A 110 -22.62 -3.50 9.29
N LYS A 111 -22.55 -2.32 9.88
CA LYS A 111 -23.69 -1.64 10.48
C LYS A 111 -24.09 -0.44 9.63
N LEU A 112 -25.27 -0.52 9.06
CA LEU A 112 -25.81 0.49 8.17
C LEU A 112 -26.93 1.26 8.88
N ASN A 113 -27.30 2.44 8.35
CA ASN A 113 -28.49 3.15 8.82
C ASN A 113 -29.80 2.41 8.52
N MET A 114 -29.79 1.45 7.57
CA MET A 114 -30.96 0.71 7.13
C MET A 114 -31.07 -0.68 7.78
N ASP A 115 -29.92 -1.31 8.14
CA ASP A 115 -29.87 -2.66 8.69
C ASP A 115 -28.55 -2.91 9.43
N ASP A 116 -28.54 -3.95 10.28
CA ASP A 116 -27.35 -4.40 11.01
C ASP A 116 -26.97 -5.81 10.56
N PHE A 117 -25.80 -5.92 9.90
CA PHE A 117 -25.27 -7.19 9.41
C PHE A 117 -24.17 -7.76 10.31
N THR A 118 -24.30 -7.61 11.63
CA THR A 118 -23.32 -8.11 12.60
C THR A 118 -23.80 -9.33 13.39
N ASP A 119 -25.12 -9.53 13.55
CA ASP A 119 -25.72 -10.69 14.22
C ASP A 119 -27.11 -11.04 13.63
N GLU A 120 -27.76 -12.06 14.19
CA GLU A 120 -29.09 -12.58 13.79
C GLU A 120 -29.21 -12.96 12.31
N LEU A 121 -28.08 -13.11 11.60
CA LEU A 121 -28.01 -13.38 10.17
C LEU A 121 -28.32 -14.85 9.85
N LYS A 122 -28.86 -15.06 8.65
CA LYS A 122 -29.11 -16.37 8.04
C LYS A 122 -28.33 -16.51 6.75
N LEU A 123 -27.68 -17.64 6.56
CA LEU A 123 -27.05 -18.00 5.29
C LEU A 123 -28.14 -18.41 4.28
N ILE A 124 -28.27 -17.64 3.21
CA ILE A 124 -29.29 -17.87 2.15
C ILE A 124 -28.71 -18.67 0.99
N GLU A 125 -27.47 -18.38 0.62
CA GLU A 125 -26.78 -19.02 -0.51
C GLU A 125 -25.28 -19.02 -0.29
N SER A 126 -24.59 -20.06 -0.77
CA SER A 126 -23.13 -20.04 -0.95
C SER A 126 -22.76 -20.51 -2.36
N LYS A 127 -21.76 -19.88 -2.96
CA LYS A 127 -21.27 -20.18 -4.31
C LYS A 127 -19.76 -20.22 -4.32
N THR A 128 -19.19 -21.19 -5.00
CA THR A 128 -17.76 -21.27 -5.27
C THR A 128 -17.48 -21.19 -6.76
N SER A 129 -16.37 -20.55 -7.11
CA SER A 129 -15.87 -20.48 -8.49
C SER A 129 -14.34 -20.47 -8.50
N THR A 130 -13.76 -20.60 -9.70
CA THR A 130 -12.32 -20.50 -9.92
C THR A 130 -12.05 -19.53 -11.06
N PHE A 131 -11.03 -18.71 -10.91
CA PHE A 131 -10.58 -17.77 -11.92
C PHE A 131 -9.09 -17.96 -12.19
N ASP A 132 -8.66 -17.88 -13.45
CA ASP A 132 -7.26 -18.00 -13.85
C ASP A 132 -7.03 -17.23 -15.14
N GLU A 133 -6.29 -16.16 -15.06
CA GLU A 133 -5.82 -15.37 -16.19
C GLU A 133 -4.37 -14.93 -15.99
N THR A 134 -3.70 -14.54 -17.07
CA THR A 134 -2.41 -13.84 -17.00
C THR A 134 -2.56 -12.51 -17.74
N TRP A 135 -2.15 -11.42 -17.11
CA TRP A 135 -2.20 -10.08 -17.68
C TRP A 135 -0.83 -9.42 -17.66
N GLU A 136 -0.61 -8.44 -18.50
CA GLU A 136 0.63 -7.68 -18.57
C GLU A 136 0.38 -6.24 -18.08
N PRO A 137 1.14 -5.77 -17.08
CA PRO A 137 1.06 -4.38 -16.62
C PRO A 137 1.65 -3.44 -17.68
N VAL A 138 1.13 -2.21 -17.74
CA VAL A 138 1.66 -1.15 -18.62
C VAL A 138 3.13 -0.86 -18.26
N TRP A 139 3.42 -0.83 -16.99
CA TRP A 139 4.73 -0.79 -16.37
C TRP A 139 4.68 -1.57 -15.06
N GLY A 140 5.83 -2.02 -14.53
CA GLY A 140 5.78 -2.78 -13.29
C GLY A 140 7.11 -3.42 -12.91
N GLU A 141 7.00 -4.31 -11.95
CA GLU A 141 8.12 -5.07 -11.41
C GLU A 141 8.38 -6.38 -12.18
N VAL A 142 7.39 -6.83 -12.96
CA VAL A 142 7.43 -8.06 -13.75
C VAL A 142 6.68 -7.86 -15.06
N LYS A 143 7.04 -8.62 -16.09
CA LYS A 143 6.42 -8.55 -17.41
C LYS A 143 4.97 -9.04 -17.41
N SER A 144 4.67 -10.08 -16.62
CA SER A 144 3.34 -10.69 -16.59
C SER A 144 2.96 -11.13 -15.18
N ILE A 145 1.70 -10.99 -14.84
CA ILE A 145 1.12 -11.32 -13.54
C ILE A 145 -0.01 -12.33 -13.74
N ARG A 146 0.08 -13.46 -13.05
CA ARG A 146 -1.02 -14.44 -13.01
C ARG A 146 -2.02 -14.05 -11.93
N ASN A 147 -3.29 -13.95 -12.30
CA ASN A 147 -4.42 -13.75 -11.41
C ASN A 147 -5.18 -15.07 -11.29
N HIS A 148 -4.82 -15.87 -10.26
CA HIS A 148 -5.37 -17.21 -10.08
C HIS A 148 -5.85 -17.41 -8.63
N TYR A 149 -7.16 -17.57 -8.47
CA TYR A 149 -7.80 -17.74 -7.17
C TYR A 149 -9.02 -18.69 -7.24
N ASN A 150 -9.41 -19.23 -6.11
CA ASN A 150 -10.72 -19.78 -5.87
C ASN A 150 -11.55 -18.77 -5.09
N GLU A 151 -12.81 -18.63 -5.46
CA GLU A 151 -13.75 -17.67 -4.87
C GLU A 151 -14.86 -18.39 -4.10
N LEU A 152 -15.21 -17.85 -2.94
CA LEU A 152 -16.43 -18.18 -2.20
C LEU A 152 -17.23 -16.91 -2.01
N VAL A 153 -18.51 -16.94 -2.37
CA VAL A 153 -19.46 -15.88 -2.05
C VAL A 153 -20.55 -16.47 -1.16
N VAL A 154 -20.72 -15.88 0.00
CA VAL A 154 -21.81 -16.21 0.93
C VAL A 154 -22.80 -15.07 0.95
N THR A 155 -24.08 -15.37 0.77
CA THR A 155 -25.18 -14.41 0.84
C THR A 155 -25.88 -14.56 2.19
N LEU A 156 -25.89 -13.48 2.95
CA LEU A 156 -26.51 -13.37 4.27
C LEU A 156 -27.76 -12.50 4.21
N GLU A 157 -28.72 -12.76 5.10
CA GLU A 157 -29.95 -11.99 5.23
C GLU A 157 -30.29 -11.84 6.71
N HIS A 158 -30.58 -10.61 7.16
CA HIS A 158 -31.00 -10.32 8.52
C HIS A 158 -32.54 -10.35 8.61
N ILE A 159 -33.20 -9.47 7.93
CA ILE A 159 -34.65 -9.45 7.70
C ILE A 159 -34.87 -9.47 6.19
N ASP A 160 -36.01 -9.95 5.71
CA ASP A 160 -36.28 -10.26 4.30
C ASP A 160 -36.07 -9.10 3.28
N TRP A 161 -35.51 -7.97 3.69
CA TRP A 161 -35.42 -6.74 2.88
C TRP A 161 -34.04 -6.48 2.30
N TYR A 162 -32.98 -6.77 3.05
CA TYR A 162 -31.61 -6.49 2.64
C TYR A 162 -30.72 -7.72 2.78
N GLN A 163 -29.73 -7.80 1.93
CA GLN A 163 -28.78 -8.89 1.89
C GLN A 163 -27.34 -8.36 1.90
N LEU A 164 -26.43 -9.12 2.49
CA LEU A 164 -25.00 -8.89 2.45
C LEU A 164 -24.32 -10.07 1.78
N ASP A 165 -23.71 -9.84 0.63
CA ASP A 165 -22.77 -10.81 0.07
C ASP A 165 -21.38 -10.54 0.68
N ILE A 166 -20.75 -11.58 1.23
CA ILE A 166 -19.34 -11.57 1.62
C ILE A 166 -18.59 -12.41 0.61
N ARG A 167 -17.66 -11.77 -0.09
CA ARG A 167 -16.88 -12.40 -1.16
C ARG A 167 -15.45 -12.63 -0.70
N PHE A 168 -15.00 -13.88 -0.77
CA PHE A 168 -13.62 -14.28 -0.50
C PHE A 168 -12.93 -14.68 -1.79
N ARG A 169 -11.75 -14.15 -2.07
CA ARG A 169 -10.82 -14.62 -3.12
C ARG A 169 -9.58 -15.18 -2.47
N VAL A 170 -9.36 -16.48 -2.63
CA VAL A 170 -8.27 -17.19 -1.96
C VAL A 170 -7.18 -17.52 -2.97
N TYR A 171 -6.05 -16.84 -2.81
CA TYR A 171 -4.84 -16.96 -3.61
C TYR A 171 -3.85 -17.93 -2.96
N ASN A 172 -2.78 -18.30 -3.67
CA ASN A 172 -1.74 -19.18 -3.13
C ASN A 172 -0.91 -18.55 -2.00
N ASP A 173 -0.92 -17.23 -1.92
CA ASP A 173 -0.16 -16.37 -1.01
C ASP A 173 -1.06 -15.59 -0.03
N GLY A 174 -2.38 -15.79 -0.06
CA GLY A 174 -3.26 -15.09 0.87
C GLY A 174 -4.74 -15.12 0.50
N VAL A 175 -5.49 -14.25 1.16
CA VAL A 175 -6.92 -14.06 0.94
C VAL A 175 -7.29 -12.57 0.96
N GLY A 176 -8.16 -12.18 0.05
CA GLY A 176 -8.91 -10.93 0.11
C GLY A 176 -10.39 -11.21 0.32
N PHE A 177 -11.06 -10.41 1.15
CA PHE A 177 -12.52 -10.44 1.27
C PHE A 177 -13.09 -9.03 1.29
N ARG A 178 -14.36 -8.90 0.88
CA ARG A 178 -15.08 -7.61 0.89
C ARG A 178 -16.58 -7.82 1.11
N TYR A 179 -17.24 -6.74 1.43
CA TYR A 179 -18.68 -6.68 1.65
C TYR A 179 -19.37 -6.04 0.45
N GLU A 180 -20.51 -6.64 0.04
CA GLU A 180 -21.33 -6.19 -1.08
C GLU A 180 -22.79 -6.11 -0.60
N PRO A 181 -23.21 -5.02 0.12
CA PRO A 181 -24.60 -4.83 0.52
C PRO A 181 -25.50 -4.66 -0.69
N ARG A 182 -26.69 -5.26 -0.63
CA ARG A 182 -27.66 -5.18 -1.73
C ARG A 182 -29.10 -5.32 -1.25
N SER A 183 -30.02 -4.92 -2.13
CA SER A 183 -31.43 -5.11 -1.91
C SER A 183 -31.81 -6.59 -1.86
N GLY A 184 -32.65 -6.97 -0.91
CA GLY A 184 -33.24 -8.31 -0.85
C GLY A 184 -34.25 -8.57 -1.98
N ARG A 185 -34.56 -9.83 -2.22
CA ARG A 185 -35.43 -10.24 -3.35
C ARG A 185 -36.87 -9.71 -3.29
N ASN A 186 -37.38 -9.44 -2.10
CA ASN A 186 -38.77 -9.08 -1.86
C ASN A 186 -38.95 -7.69 -1.25
N THR A 187 -37.93 -6.84 -1.33
CA THR A 187 -37.99 -5.52 -0.71
C THR A 187 -38.92 -4.57 -1.46
N ALA A 188 -39.78 -3.88 -0.71
CA ALA A 188 -40.52 -2.73 -1.21
C ALA A 188 -39.68 -1.44 -1.17
N PHE A 189 -38.56 -1.46 -0.45
CA PHE A 189 -37.65 -0.34 -0.22
C PHE A 189 -36.25 -0.75 -0.65
N PRO A 190 -35.84 -0.54 -1.92
CA PRO A 190 -34.51 -0.90 -2.38
C PRO A 190 -33.43 -0.11 -1.64
N LEU A 191 -32.30 -0.76 -1.43
CA LEU A 191 -31.09 -0.12 -0.89
C LEU A 191 -30.49 0.77 -1.98
N THR A 192 -30.86 2.04 -2.04
CA THR A 192 -30.39 2.97 -3.07
C THR A 192 -29.19 3.76 -2.61
N TYR A 193 -29.37 4.54 -1.56
CA TYR A 193 -28.33 5.34 -0.89
C TYR A 193 -28.38 5.03 0.60
N TYR A 194 -27.22 4.76 1.21
CA TYR A 194 -27.16 4.35 2.58
C TYR A 194 -25.88 4.84 3.28
N GLU A 195 -25.92 4.86 4.59
CA GLU A 195 -24.82 5.26 5.46
C GLU A 195 -24.22 4.03 6.13
N VAL A 196 -22.89 3.98 6.17
CA VAL A 196 -22.13 3.00 6.95
C VAL A 196 -21.70 3.66 8.25
N PHE A 197 -22.05 3.06 9.37
CA PHE A 197 -21.67 3.54 10.70
C PHE A 197 -20.44 2.82 11.24
N GLU A 198 -20.39 1.49 11.02
CA GLU A 198 -19.32 0.64 11.54
C GLU A 198 -19.03 -0.49 10.56
N GLU A 199 -17.76 -0.89 10.47
CA GLU A 199 -17.31 -2.13 9.85
C GLU A 199 -16.76 -3.04 10.96
N ASN A 200 -17.44 -4.16 11.20
CA ASN A 200 -17.08 -5.11 12.23
C ASN A 200 -16.13 -6.18 11.70
N THR A 201 -14.97 -5.75 11.21
CA THR A 201 -13.94 -6.66 10.71
C THR A 201 -12.86 -6.88 11.75
N GLU A 202 -12.70 -8.12 12.18
CA GLU A 202 -11.66 -8.55 13.12
C GLU A 202 -10.59 -9.41 12.44
N PHE A 203 -9.38 -9.36 12.99
CA PHE A 203 -8.24 -10.23 12.65
C PHE A 203 -7.67 -10.77 13.97
N ARG A 204 -8.26 -11.87 14.49
CA ARG A 204 -7.82 -12.51 15.74
C ARG A 204 -6.57 -13.35 15.49
N LEU A 205 -5.45 -12.89 15.97
CA LEU A 205 -4.15 -13.49 15.78
C LEU A 205 -3.91 -14.68 16.72
N THR A 206 -2.96 -15.51 16.37
CA THR A 206 -2.64 -16.72 17.13
C THR A 206 -1.78 -16.46 18.37
N GLY A 207 -1.10 -15.31 18.44
CA GLY A 207 -0.19 -14.97 19.54
C GLY A 207 0.25 -13.52 19.57
N ASN A 208 1.17 -13.23 20.47
CA ASN A 208 1.81 -11.92 20.63
C ASN A 208 2.92 -11.73 19.59
N HIS A 209 2.56 -11.50 18.34
CA HIS A 209 3.50 -11.41 17.23
C HIS A 209 4.35 -10.15 17.29
N THR A 210 5.55 -10.20 16.71
CA THR A 210 6.32 -9.00 16.39
C THR A 210 5.59 -8.24 15.29
N ALA A 211 5.34 -6.95 15.51
CA ALA A 211 4.68 -6.04 14.58
C ALA A 211 5.64 -4.96 14.08
N PHE A 212 5.58 -4.67 12.80
CA PHE A 212 6.23 -3.53 12.14
C PHE A 212 5.12 -2.56 11.75
N TRP A 213 5.05 -1.42 12.44
CA TRP A 213 3.88 -0.57 12.46
C TRP A 213 4.21 0.92 12.55
N ILE A 214 3.25 1.76 12.22
CA ILE A 214 3.24 3.20 12.50
C ILE A 214 1.94 3.56 13.24
N PRO A 215 1.91 4.65 14.03
CA PRO A 215 0.72 5.07 14.77
C PRO A 215 -0.42 5.43 13.83
N GLY A 216 -1.66 5.17 14.27
CA GLY A 216 -2.87 5.58 13.57
C GLY A 216 -3.05 7.10 13.59
N ALA A 217 -3.18 7.70 12.42
CA ALA A 217 -3.49 9.10 12.22
C ALA A 217 -4.40 9.26 11.01
N TYR A 218 -5.39 10.16 11.08
CA TYR A 218 -6.35 10.36 9.99
C TYR A 218 -5.80 11.19 8.82
N ASP A 219 -4.71 11.93 9.08
CA ASP A 219 -4.23 12.97 8.18
C ASP A 219 -2.76 12.79 7.75
N SER A 220 -2.10 11.70 8.16
CA SER A 220 -0.70 11.47 7.78
C SER A 220 -0.29 10.02 7.97
N ASN A 221 0.54 9.53 7.05
CA ASN A 221 1.25 8.25 7.12
C ASN A 221 2.77 8.43 7.33
N GLU A 222 3.22 9.65 7.67
CA GLU A 222 4.62 10.06 7.70
C GLU A 222 5.27 9.91 9.09
N PHE A 223 5.21 8.69 9.61
CA PHE A 223 5.87 8.32 10.86
C PHE A 223 7.05 7.37 10.60
N ALA A 224 8.04 7.39 11.50
CA ALA A 224 9.03 6.33 11.52
C ALA A 224 8.35 5.01 11.91
N TYR A 225 8.75 3.91 11.28
CA TYR A 225 8.26 2.59 11.67
C TYR A 225 8.85 2.17 13.00
N GLU A 226 8.01 1.55 13.81
CA GLU A 226 8.35 0.91 15.08
C GLU A 226 8.31 -0.61 14.93
N THR A 227 9.21 -1.30 15.64
CA THR A 227 9.25 -2.76 15.71
C THR A 227 9.08 -3.21 17.15
N THR A 228 7.91 -3.75 17.50
CA THR A 228 7.58 -4.19 18.86
C THR A 228 6.73 -5.46 18.85
N LEU A 229 6.57 -6.09 20.02
CA LEU A 229 5.47 -7.03 20.19
C LEU A 229 4.12 -6.28 20.18
N LEU A 230 3.05 -6.95 19.80
CA LEU A 230 1.69 -6.36 19.81
C LEU A 230 1.29 -5.83 21.20
N SER A 231 1.69 -6.52 22.29
CA SER A 231 1.46 -6.07 23.67
C SER A 231 2.10 -4.72 23.97
N ASP A 232 3.23 -4.44 23.33
CA ASP A 232 4.11 -3.30 23.62
C ASP A 232 3.87 -2.10 22.69
N ILE A 233 2.81 -2.17 21.88
CA ILE A 233 2.37 -1.03 21.07
C ILE A 233 1.87 0.08 21.99
N HIS A 234 2.49 1.26 21.88
CA HIS A 234 2.14 2.51 22.55
C HIS A 234 2.23 3.68 21.57
N ALA A 235 1.23 3.79 20.68
CA ALA A 235 1.24 4.74 19.57
C ALA A 235 1.41 6.21 20.01
N LEU A 236 0.88 6.59 21.18
CA LEU A 236 1.03 7.95 21.72
C LEU A 236 2.46 8.32 22.12
N THR A 237 3.37 7.35 22.21
CA THR A 237 4.79 7.61 22.48
C THR A 237 5.58 7.96 21.21
N CYS A 238 5.02 7.70 20.03
CA CYS A 238 5.64 8.01 18.76
C CYS A 238 5.68 9.53 18.53
N ASN A 239 6.79 10.00 17.98
CA ASN A 239 6.93 11.41 17.60
C ASN A 239 6.36 11.63 16.21
N GLY A 240 5.41 12.56 16.09
CA GLY A 240 4.92 13.02 14.79
C GLY A 240 5.98 13.81 14.02
N SER A 241 5.73 14.07 12.74
CA SER A 241 6.63 14.82 11.86
C SER A 241 6.80 16.31 12.22
N GLY A 242 5.99 16.83 13.13
CA GLY A 242 5.98 18.26 13.44
C GLY A 242 5.24 19.16 12.42
N ILE A 243 4.74 18.62 11.34
CA ILE A 243 3.98 19.34 10.28
C ILE A 243 2.49 19.48 10.64
N GLY A 244 2.13 19.62 11.89
CA GLY A 244 0.81 20.11 12.32
C GLY A 244 -0.44 19.27 12.05
N THR A 245 -0.36 18.21 11.24
CA THR A 245 -1.47 17.30 10.88
C THR A 245 -1.39 15.94 11.55
N ASN A 246 -0.31 15.63 12.25
CA ASN A 246 0.01 14.30 12.79
C ASN A 246 -0.63 14.05 14.15
N LYS A 247 -1.95 14.19 14.25
CA LYS A 247 -2.65 13.83 15.47
C LYS A 247 -2.82 12.31 15.50
N ILE A 248 -2.12 11.65 16.41
CA ILE A 248 -2.29 10.22 16.70
C ILE A 248 -3.67 10.01 17.33
N VAL A 249 -4.42 9.04 16.81
CA VAL A 249 -5.82 8.79 17.15
C VAL A 249 -5.96 8.17 18.54
N GLY A 250 -5.17 7.16 18.85
CA GLY A 250 -5.23 6.43 20.11
C GLY A 250 -3.95 5.65 20.40
N ASP A 251 -3.74 5.28 21.67
CA ASP A 251 -2.52 4.56 22.09
C ASP A 251 -2.40 3.15 21.52
N LYS A 252 -3.51 2.55 21.13
CA LYS A 252 -3.59 1.20 20.56
C LYS A 252 -4.11 1.20 19.11
N THR A 253 -4.10 2.34 18.43
CA THR A 253 -4.50 2.45 17.02
C THR A 253 -3.27 2.58 16.14
N ILE A 254 -3.15 1.70 15.14
CA ILE A 254 -2.05 1.65 14.19
C ILE A 254 -2.56 1.77 12.75
N GLN A 255 -1.70 2.21 11.84
CA GLN A 255 -2.01 2.22 10.40
C GLN A 255 -1.98 0.80 9.80
N SER A 256 -2.72 0.59 8.72
CA SER A 256 -2.48 -0.49 7.77
C SER A 256 -1.71 0.05 6.55
N PRO A 257 -0.85 -0.72 5.87
CA PRO A 257 -0.52 -2.12 6.14
C PRO A 257 0.32 -2.30 7.41
N VAL A 258 0.03 -3.37 8.14
CA VAL A 258 0.89 -3.85 9.22
C VAL A 258 1.56 -5.15 8.80
N MET A 259 2.87 -5.26 9.02
CA MET A 259 3.62 -6.49 8.84
C MET A 259 3.81 -7.17 10.19
N LEU A 260 3.53 -8.47 10.26
CA LEU A 260 3.64 -9.27 11.47
C LEU A 260 4.57 -10.46 11.24
N LYS A 261 5.32 -10.83 12.27
CA LYS A 261 6.12 -12.05 12.30
C LYS A 261 5.71 -12.87 13.51
N SER A 262 5.24 -14.10 13.27
CA SER A 262 4.81 -15.01 14.34
C SER A 262 5.97 -15.83 14.90
N ASP A 263 5.86 -16.27 16.15
CA ASP A 263 6.88 -17.09 16.82
C ASP A 263 7.10 -18.45 16.12
N ASP A 264 6.10 -18.95 15.41
CA ASP A 264 6.16 -20.22 14.67
C ASP A 264 6.63 -20.05 13.22
N GLY A 265 7.14 -18.85 12.87
CA GLY A 265 7.86 -18.56 11.64
C GLY A 265 6.97 -18.18 10.45
N LEU A 266 5.76 -17.69 10.67
CA LEU A 266 4.94 -17.08 9.61
C LEU A 266 5.16 -15.58 9.52
N TYR A 267 5.15 -15.09 8.30
CA TYR A 267 5.09 -13.67 7.94
C TYR A 267 3.67 -13.38 7.48
N ILE A 268 3.03 -12.37 8.06
CA ILE A 268 1.62 -12.03 7.82
C ILE A 268 1.53 -10.53 7.55
N ASN A 269 0.98 -10.16 6.40
CA ASN A 269 0.68 -8.77 6.08
C ASN A 269 -0.83 -8.56 6.08
N ILE A 270 -1.32 -7.60 6.88
CA ILE A 270 -2.74 -7.23 6.92
C ILE A 270 -2.88 -5.85 6.31
N PHE A 271 -3.72 -5.75 5.27
CA PHE A 271 -3.88 -4.53 4.49
C PHE A 271 -5.27 -4.47 3.82
N GLU A 272 -5.39 -3.58 2.85
CA GLU A 272 -6.55 -3.40 1.99
C GLU A 272 -6.16 -3.22 0.52
N ALA A 273 -7.10 -3.49 -0.40
CA ALA A 273 -6.92 -3.28 -1.83
C ALA A 273 -8.15 -2.62 -2.47
N ALA A 274 -7.96 -1.92 -3.57
CA ALA A 274 -9.01 -1.24 -4.33
C ALA A 274 -9.81 -0.23 -3.50
N LEU A 275 -9.13 0.64 -2.76
CA LEU A 275 -9.74 1.75 -2.03
C LEU A 275 -10.05 2.88 -3.01
N VAL A 276 -11.31 3.00 -3.43
CA VAL A 276 -11.74 3.99 -4.44
C VAL A 276 -12.94 4.85 -4.02
N ASP A 277 -13.82 4.35 -3.16
CA ASP A 277 -15.02 5.05 -2.68
C ASP A 277 -15.40 4.60 -1.25
N TYR A 278 -14.44 4.64 -0.34
CA TYR A 278 -14.61 4.22 1.04
C TYR A 278 -13.52 4.87 1.89
N PRO A 279 -13.67 5.03 3.21
CA PRO A 279 -12.58 5.49 4.06
C PRO A 279 -11.51 4.42 4.23
N ALA A 280 -10.27 4.84 4.43
CA ALA A 280 -9.16 3.94 4.68
C ALA A 280 -9.29 3.25 6.05
N MET A 281 -8.78 2.02 6.14
CA MET A 281 -8.80 1.20 7.34
C MET A 281 -7.51 1.36 8.15
N MET A 282 -7.63 1.84 9.38
CA MET A 282 -6.66 1.64 10.46
C MET A 282 -7.05 0.41 11.28
N LEU A 283 -6.24 0.04 12.26
CA LEU A 283 -6.44 -1.13 13.10
C LEU A 283 -6.31 -0.76 14.58
N ASP A 284 -7.36 -1.06 15.36
CA ASP A 284 -7.31 -1.00 16.83
C ASP A 284 -6.78 -2.33 17.37
N VAL A 285 -5.82 -2.28 18.28
CA VAL A 285 -5.10 -3.43 18.83
C VAL A 285 -5.65 -3.78 20.20
N ASP A 286 -6.41 -4.88 20.30
CA ASP A 286 -6.85 -5.46 21.57
C ASP A 286 -5.92 -6.61 21.99
N THR A 287 -5.18 -6.41 23.06
CA THR A 287 -4.27 -7.40 23.64
C THR A 287 -4.83 -8.10 24.88
N GLN A 288 -6.00 -7.67 25.38
CA GLN A 288 -6.60 -8.23 26.58
C GLN A 288 -7.49 -9.43 26.27
N ASN A 289 -8.09 -9.47 25.07
CA ASN A 289 -8.98 -10.53 24.62
C ASN A 289 -8.33 -11.42 23.55
N GLY A 290 -7.00 -11.58 23.56
CA GLY A 290 -6.29 -12.54 22.76
C GLY A 290 -5.73 -12.02 21.45
N TYR A 291 -5.12 -10.84 21.42
CA TYR A 291 -4.42 -10.24 20.26
C TYR A 291 -5.31 -10.13 19.04
N CYS A 292 -6.32 -9.29 19.12
CA CYS A 292 -7.23 -8.97 18.04
C CYS A 292 -6.90 -7.62 17.43
N LEU A 293 -6.85 -7.54 16.10
CA LEU A 293 -6.85 -6.29 15.37
C LEU A 293 -8.28 -6.07 14.85
N THR A 294 -8.85 -4.90 15.08
CA THR A 294 -10.22 -4.55 14.64
C THR A 294 -10.16 -3.36 13.70
N SER A 295 -10.93 -3.38 12.62
CA SER A 295 -11.00 -2.28 11.69
C SER A 295 -11.44 -0.99 12.39
N HIS A 296 -10.70 0.09 12.13
CA HIS A 296 -11.00 1.45 12.56
C HIS A 296 -11.04 2.32 11.31
N LEU A 297 -12.23 2.65 10.84
CA LEU A 297 -12.39 3.46 9.64
C LEU A 297 -12.16 4.93 9.93
N VAL A 298 -11.51 5.63 9.00
CA VAL A 298 -11.28 7.07 9.13
C VAL A 298 -12.60 7.81 8.98
N PRO A 299 -13.01 8.62 9.96
CA PRO A 299 -14.30 9.33 9.93
C PRO A 299 -14.31 10.47 8.89
N GLY A 300 -15.50 10.83 8.42
CA GLY A 300 -15.73 12.05 7.67
C GLY A 300 -16.19 13.21 8.58
N ALA A 301 -16.58 14.32 7.96
CA ALA A 301 -17.10 15.50 8.65
C ALA A 301 -18.50 15.28 9.31
N THR A 302 -19.14 14.17 9.03
CA THR A 302 -20.48 13.81 9.50
C THR A 302 -20.44 12.62 10.45
N HIS A 303 -21.61 12.11 10.86
CA HIS A 303 -21.72 10.99 11.80
C HIS A 303 -21.50 9.62 11.16
N ALA A 304 -21.65 9.48 9.85
CA ALA A 304 -21.37 8.25 9.14
C ALA A 304 -19.89 8.19 8.73
N VAL A 305 -19.31 6.97 8.69
CA VAL A 305 -17.95 6.79 8.21
C VAL A 305 -17.90 6.71 6.70
N ALA A 306 -18.97 6.24 6.06
CA ALA A 306 -19.11 6.24 4.61
C ALA A 306 -20.55 6.47 4.14
N TYR A 307 -20.68 7.03 2.94
CA TYR A 307 -21.93 7.21 2.21
C TYR A 307 -21.85 6.41 0.92
N MET A 308 -22.73 5.43 0.77
CA MET A 308 -22.65 4.46 -0.32
C MET A 308 -23.94 4.49 -1.16
N GLN A 309 -23.84 4.05 -2.41
CA GLN A 309 -24.98 3.93 -3.31
C GLN A 309 -24.97 2.56 -4.00
N GLU A 310 -26.08 1.82 -3.98
CA GLU A 310 -26.17 0.54 -4.69
C GLU A 310 -26.12 0.74 -6.23
N PRO A 311 -25.35 -0.06 -6.99
CA PRO A 311 -24.47 -1.13 -6.53
C PRO A 311 -23.15 -0.57 -5.99
N SER A 312 -22.70 -1.09 -4.84
CA SER A 312 -21.47 -0.67 -4.20
C SER A 312 -20.76 -1.84 -3.53
N VAL A 313 -19.47 -1.69 -3.33
CA VAL A 313 -18.61 -2.67 -2.67
C VAL A 313 -17.64 -1.94 -1.75
N THR A 314 -17.27 -2.58 -0.64
CA THR A 314 -16.16 -2.07 0.18
C THR A 314 -14.82 -2.40 -0.49
N PRO A 315 -13.71 -1.76 -0.09
CA PRO A 315 -12.38 -2.25 -0.42
C PRO A 315 -12.18 -3.69 0.05
N TRP A 316 -11.24 -4.39 -0.56
CA TRP A 316 -10.83 -5.70 -0.09
C TRP A 316 -10.03 -5.57 1.21
N ARG A 317 -10.37 -6.35 2.21
CA ARG A 317 -9.53 -6.59 3.38
C ARG A 317 -8.63 -7.76 3.05
N THR A 318 -7.31 -7.62 3.24
CA THR A 318 -6.34 -8.59 2.73
C THR A 318 -5.45 -9.15 3.82
N ILE A 319 -5.13 -10.44 3.70
CA ILE A 319 -4.19 -11.16 4.53
C ILE A 319 -3.26 -11.91 3.60
N ILE A 320 -2.02 -11.44 3.48
CA ILE A 320 -0.95 -12.14 2.76
C ILE A 320 -0.14 -12.91 3.77
N VAL A 321 0.16 -14.18 3.51
CA VAL A 321 0.86 -15.06 4.46
C VAL A 321 1.84 -16.01 3.77
N SER A 322 3.03 -16.14 4.34
CA SER A 322 4.03 -17.14 3.94
C SER A 322 4.92 -17.53 5.12
N ASP A 323 5.61 -18.66 4.97
CA ASP A 323 6.73 -19.07 5.84
C ASP A 323 8.09 -18.49 5.38
N LYS A 324 8.06 -17.56 4.40
CA LYS A 324 9.23 -16.83 3.89
C LYS A 324 8.90 -15.35 3.67
N ALA A 325 9.73 -14.48 4.21
CA ALA A 325 9.61 -13.05 3.99
C ALA A 325 9.71 -12.65 2.51
N THR A 326 10.52 -13.39 1.72
CA THR A 326 10.69 -13.15 0.28
C THR A 326 9.40 -13.31 -0.51
N ASP A 327 8.52 -14.23 -0.10
CA ASP A 327 7.24 -14.47 -0.78
C ASP A 327 6.24 -13.32 -0.53
N ILE A 328 6.33 -12.64 0.63
CA ILE A 328 5.51 -11.45 0.93
C ILE A 328 5.84 -10.33 -0.08
N LEU A 329 7.13 -10.06 -0.29
CA LEU A 329 7.58 -9.03 -1.24
C LEU A 329 7.31 -9.38 -2.70
N ALA A 330 7.16 -10.67 -3.02
CA ALA A 330 6.87 -11.16 -4.37
C ALA A 330 5.36 -11.24 -4.67
N SER A 331 4.49 -10.95 -3.70
CA SER A 331 3.04 -11.05 -3.87
C SER A 331 2.51 -9.96 -4.80
N ASN A 332 1.66 -10.38 -5.75
CA ASN A 332 0.89 -9.48 -6.60
C ASN A 332 -0.61 -9.48 -6.25
N MET A 333 -0.98 -9.98 -5.07
CA MET A 333 -2.38 -10.13 -4.68
C MET A 333 -3.12 -8.78 -4.63
N ILE A 334 -2.47 -7.73 -4.10
CA ILE A 334 -3.07 -6.39 -4.04
C ILE A 334 -3.42 -5.87 -5.44
N LEU A 335 -2.54 -6.05 -6.41
CA LEU A 335 -2.82 -5.69 -7.81
C LEU A 335 -3.97 -6.52 -8.38
N ASN A 336 -3.94 -7.84 -8.16
CA ASN A 336 -4.94 -8.77 -8.68
C ASN A 336 -6.35 -8.52 -8.13
N LEU A 337 -6.49 -7.87 -6.98
CA LEU A 337 -7.76 -7.49 -6.38
C LEU A 337 -8.32 -6.15 -6.93
N ASN A 338 -7.55 -5.40 -7.70
CA ASN A 338 -8.00 -4.20 -8.40
C ASN A 338 -8.60 -4.56 -9.78
N GLU A 339 -9.43 -3.67 -10.32
CA GLU A 339 -10.02 -3.83 -11.64
C GLU A 339 -8.97 -3.72 -12.75
N PRO A 340 -9.20 -4.33 -13.92
CA PRO A 340 -8.32 -4.17 -15.09
C PRO A 340 -8.13 -2.71 -15.48
N CYS A 341 -7.12 -2.44 -16.33
CA CYS A 341 -6.83 -1.10 -16.83
C CYS A 341 -8.05 -0.46 -17.50
N ALA A 342 -8.44 0.72 -17.01
CA ALA A 342 -9.57 1.51 -17.52
C ALA A 342 -9.18 2.50 -18.62
N ILE A 343 -7.88 2.61 -18.96
CA ILE A 343 -7.37 3.57 -19.95
C ILE A 343 -7.24 2.86 -21.30
N GLU A 344 -7.98 3.28 -22.31
CA GLU A 344 -7.96 2.68 -23.65
C GLU A 344 -6.60 2.83 -24.37
N ASN A 345 -5.96 3.97 -24.25
CA ASN A 345 -4.65 4.23 -24.85
C ASN A 345 -3.65 4.67 -23.77
N THR A 346 -2.68 3.81 -23.52
CA THR A 346 -1.63 3.98 -22.49
C THR A 346 -0.30 4.49 -23.06
N ASP A 347 -0.20 4.80 -24.37
CA ASP A 347 1.05 5.19 -25.03
C ASP A 347 1.70 6.45 -24.43
N PHE A 348 0.93 7.31 -23.76
CA PHE A 348 1.45 8.51 -23.09
C PHE A 348 2.13 8.20 -21.75
N ILE A 349 1.93 7.00 -21.20
CA ILE A 349 2.44 6.61 -19.90
C ILE A 349 3.85 6.06 -20.08
N THR A 350 4.84 6.78 -19.58
CA THR A 350 6.24 6.42 -19.71
C THR A 350 6.95 6.53 -18.37
N PRO A 351 7.48 5.43 -17.82
CA PRO A 351 8.38 5.49 -16.68
C PRO A 351 9.57 6.42 -16.92
N GLN A 352 9.97 7.19 -15.90
CA GLN A 352 10.95 8.26 -16.05
C GLN A 352 11.92 8.32 -14.86
N LYS A 353 13.16 8.73 -15.15
CA LYS A 353 14.09 9.26 -14.15
C LYS A 353 14.12 10.78 -14.24
N TYR A 354 14.03 11.45 -13.09
CA TYR A 354 14.01 12.89 -13.04
C TYR A 354 14.95 13.46 -11.98
N ILE A 355 15.28 14.72 -12.11
CA ILE A 355 15.94 15.54 -11.09
C ILE A 355 15.06 16.77 -10.84
N GLY A 356 15.21 17.47 -9.72
CA GLY A 356 14.33 18.62 -9.48
C GLY A 356 14.83 19.63 -8.48
N ILE A 357 14.25 20.82 -8.58
CA ILE A 357 14.33 21.86 -7.57
C ILE A 357 13.38 21.48 -6.45
N TRP A 358 13.92 20.80 -5.44
CA TRP A 358 13.21 20.26 -4.30
C TRP A 358 14.14 20.12 -3.09
N TRP A 359 15.22 19.29 -3.16
CA TRP A 359 16.12 19.04 -2.04
C TRP A 359 16.84 20.30 -1.55
N GLU A 360 17.15 21.21 -2.47
CA GLU A 360 17.79 22.49 -2.11
C GLU A 360 16.95 23.37 -1.18
N MET A 361 15.63 23.14 -1.11
CA MET A 361 14.72 23.84 -0.23
C MET A 361 14.59 23.19 1.15
N HIS A 362 14.99 21.92 1.27
CA HIS A 362 15.05 21.19 2.53
C HIS A 362 16.40 21.37 3.25
N VAL A 363 17.49 21.48 2.51
CA VAL A 363 18.82 21.62 3.11
C VAL A 363 19.02 23.02 3.73
N PRO A 364 19.72 23.10 4.89
CA PRO A 364 19.89 24.35 5.62
C PRO A 364 20.55 25.46 4.78
N ASN A 365 20.05 26.70 4.90
CA ASN A 365 20.66 27.91 4.35
C ASN A 365 20.83 27.92 2.83
N HIS A 366 20.10 27.07 2.08
CA HIS A 366 20.22 27.02 0.63
C HIS A 366 19.14 27.86 -0.04
N SER A 367 18.02 27.30 -0.43
CA SER A 367 16.93 28.03 -1.11
C SER A 367 15.58 27.89 -0.40
N SER A 368 14.53 28.47 -0.97
CA SER A 368 13.20 28.57 -0.38
C SER A 368 12.15 28.42 -1.48
N TRP A 369 10.96 27.86 -1.15
CA TRP A 369 9.80 27.83 -2.05
C TRP A 369 9.19 29.22 -2.24
N ASP A 370 9.18 30.07 -1.19
CA ASP A 370 8.61 31.41 -1.20
C ASP A 370 9.52 32.41 -1.90
N TYR A 371 8.89 33.44 -2.50
CA TYR A 371 9.57 34.50 -3.20
C TYR A 371 9.95 35.67 -2.29
N ALA A 372 9.10 35.95 -1.29
CA ALA A 372 9.22 37.13 -0.45
C ALA A 372 8.90 36.84 1.03
N SER A 373 9.53 37.57 1.95
CA SER A 373 9.26 37.50 3.39
C SER A 373 8.06 38.37 3.76
N ILE A 374 6.86 37.97 3.33
CA ILE A 374 5.59 38.65 3.61
C ILE A 374 4.57 37.71 4.24
N SER A 375 3.52 38.26 4.81
CA SER A 375 2.43 37.49 5.43
C SER A 375 1.08 38.16 5.19
N GLY A 376 -0.02 37.43 5.39
CA GLY A 376 -1.38 37.95 5.16
C GLY A 376 -1.70 38.10 3.66
N VAL A 377 -1.04 37.34 2.81
CA VAL A 377 -1.19 37.36 1.35
C VAL A 377 -2.61 36.95 0.96
N ARG A 378 -3.22 37.77 0.07
CA ARG A 378 -4.45 37.43 -0.67
C ARG A 378 -4.12 37.50 -2.15
N LEU A 379 -4.06 36.37 -2.83
CA LEU A 379 -3.57 36.26 -4.21
C LEU A 379 -4.18 37.30 -5.16
N LYS A 380 -5.51 37.50 -5.10
CA LYS A 380 -6.25 38.44 -5.93
C LYS A 380 -5.92 39.92 -5.70
N ASP A 381 -5.35 40.26 -4.53
CA ASP A 381 -5.04 41.62 -4.13
C ASP A 381 -3.56 41.98 -4.31
N MET A 382 -2.74 41.00 -4.79
CA MET A 382 -1.29 41.14 -4.90
C MET A 382 -0.85 41.63 -6.28
N ASP A 383 -0.01 42.63 -6.29
CA ASP A 383 0.84 43.00 -7.43
C ASP A 383 2.24 42.43 -7.23
N TRP A 384 2.45 41.19 -7.68
CA TRP A 384 3.69 40.45 -7.48
C TRP A 384 4.90 41.13 -8.12
N GLN A 385 4.69 41.97 -9.16
CA GLN A 385 5.78 42.76 -9.79
C GLN A 385 6.29 43.85 -8.86
N ALA A 386 5.47 44.34 -7.93
CA ALA A 386 5.86 45.32 -6.93
C ALA A 386 6.41 44.72 -5.63
N VAL A 387 6.30 43.38 -5.44
CA VAL A 387 6.82 42.69 -4.25
C VAL A 387 8.34 42.58 -4.31
N LYS A 388 9.02 42.95 -3.24
CA LYS A 388 10.48 42.82 -3.12
C LYS A 388 10.87 41.36 -2.78
N PRO A 389 11.66 40.70 -3.65
CA PRO A 389 12.14 39.36 -3.36
C PRO A 389 13.11 39.35 -2.19
N HIS A 390 13.14 38.23 -1.41
CA HIS A 390 14.15 38.05 -0.36
C HIS A 390 15.47 37.47 -0.91
N GLY A 391 15.53 37.03 -2.17
CA GLY A 391 16.74 36.60 -2.87
C GLY A 391 17.18 35.15 -2.61
N ARG A 392 16.30 34.30 -2.01
CA ARG A 392 16.56 32.87 -1.79
C ARG A 392 15.60 31.97 -2.53
N HIS A 393 14.73 32.51 -3.37
CA HIS A 393 13.79 31.73 -4.15
C HIS A 393 14.53 30.74 -5.05
N GLY A 394 14.23 29.44 -4.91
CA GLY A 394 14.92 28.36 -5.63
C GLY A 394 14.40 28.18 -7.06
N ALA A 395 13.10 28.35 -7.28
CA ALA A 395 12.43 28.12 -8.56
C ALA A 395 12.59 29.33 -9.52
N THR A 396 13.81 29.81 -9.71
CA THR A 396 14.07 30.88 -10.71
C THR A 396 14.25 30.30 -12.11
N THR A 397 14.01 31.11 -13.14
CA THR A 397 14.28 30.75 -14.54
C THR A 397 15.72 30.30 -14.75
N GLU A 398 16.69 30.97 -14.14
CA GLU A 398 18.11 30.66 -14.28
C GLU A 398 18.45 29.33 -13.62
N ASN A 399 18.03 29.12 -12.38
CA ASN A 399 18.27 27.86 -11.66
C ASN A 399 17.58 26.67 -12.37
N THR A 400 16.36 26.86 -12.87
CA THR A 400 15.66 25.83 -13.63
C THR A 400 16.40 25.42 -14.89
N LYS A 401 16.96 26.39 -15.64
CA LYS A 401 17.80 26.11 -16.80
C LYS A 401 19.07 25.33 -16.42
N ARG A 402 19.69 25.62 -15.27
CA ARG A 402 20.81 24.83 -14.73
C ARG A 402 20.45 23.37 -14.52
N TYR A 403 19.26 23.08 -13.93
CA TYR A 403 18.77 21.72 -13.75
C TYR A 403 18.43 21.04 -15.08
N ILE A 404 17.86 21.76 -16.04
CA ILE A 404 17.60 21.26 -17.41
C ILE A 404 18.91 20.88 -18.10
N ASP A 405 19.96 21.72 -18.01
CA ASP A 405 21.28 21.42 -18.58
C ASP A 405 21.90 20.19 -17.93
N PHE A 406 21.77 20.03 -16.62
CA PHE A 406 22.25 18.86 -15.90
C PHE A 406 21.49 17.58 -16.33
N ALA A 407 20.16 17.65 -16.41
CA ALA A 407 19.32 16.55 -16.89
C ALA A 407 19.71 16.11 -18.31
N ALA A 408 19.79 17.07 -19.24
CA ALA A 408 20.20 16.80 -20.63
C ALA A 408 21.60 16.18 -20.73
N LYS A 409 22.58 16.71 -19.99
CA LYS A 409 23.97 16.21 -19.94
C LYS A 409 24.08 14.77 -19.45
N HIS A 410 23.23 14.38 -18.50
CA HIS A 410 23.32 13.11 -17.82
C HIS A 410 22.25 12.08 -18.19
N GLY A 411 21.36 12.43 -19.14
CA GLY A 411 20.36 11.50 -19.69
C GLY A 411 19.16 11.26 -18.76
N PHE A 412 18.76 12.28 -18.00
CA PHE A 412 17.51 12.26 -17.26
C PHE A 412 16.36 12.72 -18.16
N ASP A 413 15.19 12.11 -17.97
CA ASP A 413 14.02 12.34 -18.80
C ASP A 413 13.33 13.66 -18.49
N ALA A 414 13.35 14.09 -17.21
CA ALA A 414 12.56 15.22 -16.77
C ALA A 414 13.19 16.03 -15.63
N VAL A 415 12.68 17.26 -15.46
CA VAL A 415 12.98 18.16 -14.33
C VAL A 415 11.68 18.55 -13.63
N LEU A 416 11.62 18.34 -12.31
CA LEU A 416 10.58 18.88 -11.43
C LEU A 416 10.97 20.27 -10.95
N VAL A 417 10.02 21.21 -10.87
CA VAL A 417 10.22 22.54 -10.30
C VAL A 417 9.15 22.82 -9.26
N GLU A 418 9.49 22.70 -7.99
CA GLU A 418 8.63 23.17 -6.90
C GLU A 418 8.83 24.66 -6.65
N GLY A 419 7.84 25.34 -6.10
CA GLY A 419 7.94 26.76 -5.80
C GLY A 419 7.75 27.70 -6.99
N TRP A 420 7.41 27.20 -8.19
CA TRP A 420 7.33 28.00 -9.41
C TRP A 420 6.20 29.04 -9.41
N ASN A 421 5.08 28.77 -8.73
CA ASN A 421 3.86 29.58 -8.72
C ASN A 421 3.66 30.31 -7.39
N VAL A 422 2.88 31.37 -7.42
CA VAL A 422 2.59 32.24 -6.26
C VAL A 422 1.77 31.55 -5.19
N GLY A 423 2.02 31.88 -3.90
CA GLY A 423 1.25 31.41 -2.75
C GLY A 423 2.06 30.78 -1.62
N TRP A 424 3.32 30.48 -1.84
CA TRP A 424 4.17 29.78 -0.88
C TRP A 424 4.44 30.56 0.42
N GLU A 425 4.20 31.86 0.46
CA GLU A 425 4.27 32.70 1.65
C GLU A 425 3.20 32.35 2.70
N GLU A 426 2.11 31.69 2.27
CA GLU A 426 0.96 31.35 3.11
C GLU A 426 0.62 29.86 3.12
N TRP A 427 1.52 29.00 2.65
CA TRP A 427 1.31 27.55 2.66
C TRP A 427 1.48 26.95 4.07
N ALA A 428 1.65 25.74 4.24
CA ALA A 428 1.85 24.92 5.45
C ALA A 428 1.29 25.51 6.77
N GLY A 429 0.29 24.87 7.33
CA GLY A 429 -0.25 25.20 8.65
C GLY A 429 -1.15 26.44 8.73
N ARG A 430 -1.35 27.17 7.64
CA ARG A 430 -2.24 28.35 7.62
C ARG A 430 -3.72 28.01 7.54
N TRP A 431 -4.06 26.81 7.04
CA TRP A 431 -5.44 26.33 6.88
C TRP A 431 -6.36 27.33 6.16
N LYS A 432 -5.87 27.85 5.04
CA LYS A 432 -6.44 28.92 4.25
C LYS A 432 -6.93 28.40 2.90
N GLU A 433 -8.11 28.83 2.44
CA GLU A 433 -8.73 28.25 1.25
C GLU A 433 -8.02 28.67 -0.05
N GLU A 434 -7.81 29.97 -0.28
CA GLU A 434 -7.19 30.46 -1.51
C GLU A 434 -5.69 30.73 -1.31
N VAL A 435 -4.88 29.66 -1.20
CA VAL A 435 -3.42 29.75 -1.09
C VAL A 435 -2.77 29.80 -2.45
N PHE A 436 -3.13 28.89 -3.37
CA PHE A 436 -2.55 28.78 -4.71
C PHE A 436 -3.60 28.99 -5.79
N ASP A 437 -3.18 29.49 -6.95
CA ASP A 437 -4.04 29.58 -8.14
C ASP A 437 -3.64 28.61 -9.26
N PHE A 438 -2.48 27.94 -9.12
CA PHE A 438 -1.94 26.92 -10.02
C PHE A 438 -1.62 27.39 -11.46
N VAL A 439 -1.64 28.70 -11.72
CA VAL A 439 -1.44 29.25 -13.08
C VAL A 439 -0.52 30.46 -13.12
N THR A 440 -0.32 31.16 -12.01
CA THR A 440 0.49 32.37 -11.96
C THR A 440 1.89 32.09 -11.47
N PRO A 441 2.93 32.25 -12.33
CA PRO A 441 4.31 32.11 -11.90
C PRO A 441 4.78 33.29 -11.05
N TYR A 442 5.80 33.10 -10.22
CA TYR A 442 6.51 34.21 -9.61
C TYR A 442 7.23 35.10 -10.66
N PRO A 443 7.52 36.37 -10.35
CA PRO A 443 8.13 37.32 -11.32
C PRO A 443 9.50 36.88 -11.88
N ASP A 444 10.24 36.02 -11.15
CA ASP A 444 11.55 35.51 -11.53
C ASP A 444 11.48 34.15 -12.23
N PHE A 445 10.27 33.58 -12.45
CA PHE A 445 10.03 32.35 -13.17
C PHE A 445 9.28 32.58 -14.49
N ASP A 446 9.99 32.54 -15.60
CA ASP A 446 9.45 32.68 -16.94
C ASP A 446 9.08 31.34 -17.55
N LEU A 447 7.77 30.99 -17.52
CA LEU A 447 7.22 29.75 -18.06
C LEU A 447 7.50 29.56 -19.55
N ASP A 448 7.42 30.63 -20.36
CA ASP A 448 7.68 30.56 -21.79
C ASP A 448 9.16 30.23 -22.04
N ALA A 449 10.07 30.95 -21.38
CA ALA A 449 11.50 30.76 -21.53
C ALA A 449 11.96 29.36 -21.02
N VAL A 450 11.42 28.90 -19.89
CA VAL A 450 11.76 27.57 -19.30
C VAL A 450 11.27 26.45 -20.20
N SER A 451 10.00 26.50 -20.63
CA SER A 451 9.41 25.45 -21.46
C SER A 451 10.08 25.35 -22.84
N GLN A 452 10.39 26.50 -23.46
CA GLN A 452 11.13 26.55 -24.72
C GLN A 452 12.54 25.92 -24.54
N TYR A 453 13.24 26.29 -23.46
CA TYR A 453 14.59 25.77 -23.18
C TYR A 453 14.60 24.29 -22.93
N ALA A 454 13.68 23.77 -22.14
CA ALA A 454 13.53 22.34 -21.88
C ALA A 454 13.30 21.54 -23.18
N LYS A 455 12.41 22.05 -24.07
CA LYS A 455 12.15 21.47 -25.37
C LYS A 455 13.40 21.46 -26.27
N GLU A 456 14.17 22.55 -26.29
CA GLU A 456 15.43 22.63 -27.06
C GLU A 456 16.48 21.63 -26.58
N LYS A 457 16.49 21.34 -25.27
CA LYS A 457 17.40 20.36 -24.66
C LYS A 457 16.89 18.91 -24.72
N GLY A 458 15.64 18.69 -25.13
CA GLY A 458 15.02 17.36 -25.16
C GLY A 458 14.68 16.82 -23.77
N VAL A 459 14.47 17.70 -22.78
CA VAL A 459 14.11 17.37 -21.40
C VAL A 459 12.65 17.72 -21.15
N LYS A 460 11.89 16.83 -20.52
CA LYS A 460 10.51 17.09 -20.10
C LYS A 460 10.48 17.89 -18.80
N LEU A 461 9.35 18.51 -18.52
CA LEU A 461 9.10 19.17 -17.24
C LEU A 461 7.98 18.46 -16.50
N ILE A 462 8.13 18.30 -15.19
CA ILE A 462 7.08 17.83 -14.28
C ILE A 462 6.50 19.04 -13.58
N MET A 463 5.18 19.23 -13.72
CA MET A 463 4.45 20.28 -13.04
C MET A 463 4.33 19.98 -11.54
N HIS A 464 4.27 21.03 -10.72
CA HIS A 464 3.98 20.89 -9.29
C HIS A 464 2.71 21.67 -8.92
N HIS A 465 1.77 20.98 -8.28
CA HIS A 465 0.54 21.55 -7.75
C HIS A 465 0.44 21.26 -6.24
N GLU A 466 1.06 22.11 -5.42
CA GLU A 466 0.82 22.08 -3.97
C GLU A 466 -0.53 22.74 -3.64
N THR A 467 -1.36 22.07 -2.83
CA THR A 467 -2.69 22.55 -2.47
C THR A 467 -2.77 23.18 -1.09
N SER A 468 -1.77 22.94 -0.22
CA SER A 468 -1.81 23.29 1.22
C SER A 468 -3.06 22.74 1.93
N GLY A 469 -3.50 21.53 1.52
CA GLY A 469 -4.73 20.90 2.00
C GLY A 469 -6.03 21.55 1.53
N SER A 470 -5.95 22.63 0.70
CA SER A 470 -7.14 23.32 0.20
C SER A 470 -7.70 22.66 -1.06
N VAL A 471 -8.32 21.51 -0.87
CA VAL A 471 -8.80 20.64 -1.95
C VAL A 471 -9.96 21.25 -2.72
N THR A 472 -10.89 21.93 -2.05
CA THR A 472 -12.00 22.64 -2.72
C THR A 472 -11.50 23.72 -3.67
N ASN A 473 -10.41 24.42 -3.33
CA ASN A 473 -9.78 25.38 -4.21
C ASN A 473 -9.13 24.68 -5.42
N TYR A 474 -8.42 23.59 -5.19
CA TYR A 474 -7.79 22.83 -6.28
C TYR A 474 -8.82 22.26 -7.24
N GLU A 475 -9.89 21.66 -6.76
CA GLU A 475 -10.97 21.10 -7.62
C GLU A 475 -11.61 22.18 -8.51
N ARG A 476 -11.82 23.40 -7.99
CA ARG A 476 -12.37 24.51 -8.77
C ARG A 476 -11.44 25.00 -9.87
N ARG A 477 -10.11 24.91 -9.66
CA ARG A 477 -9.08 25.44 -10.56
C ARG A 477 -8.39 24.40 -11.43
N MET A 478 -8.69 23.14 -11.23
CA MET A 478 -7.99 22.04 -11.91
C MET A 478 -8.06 22.12 -13.44
N ASP A 479 -9.18 22.59 -14.00
CA ASP A 479 -9.32 22.74 -15.45
C ASP A 479 -8.41 23.83 -16.02
N GLU A 480 -8.24 24.94 -15.31
CA GLU A 480 -7.32 26.02 -15.67
C GLU A 480 -5.86 25.55 -15.55
N ALA A 481 -5.53 24.83 -14.48
CA ALA A 481 -4.21 24.27 -14.26
C ALA A 481 -3.84 23.25 -15.35
N ILE A 482 -4.75 22.35 -15.73
CA ILE A 482 -4.56 21.38 -16.82
C ILE A 482 -4.41 22.10 -18.16
N ALA A 483 -5.19 23.16 -18.42
CA ALA A 483 -5.06 23.95 -19.65
C ALA A 483 -3.69 24.61 -19.76
N LEU A 484 -3.14 25.13 -18.63
CA LEU A 484 -1.78 25.65 -18.56
C LEU A 484 -0.75 24.55 -18.87
N MET A 485 -0.87 23.38 -18.24
CA MET A 485 0.03 22.24 -18.50
C MET A 485 0.06 21.88 -19.97
N LYS A 486 -1.11 21.76 -20.62
CA LYS A 486 -1.21 21.46 -22.06
C LYS A 486 -0.58 22.53 -22.93
N LYS A 487 -0.80 23.79 -22.58
CA LYS A 487 -0.20 24.94 -23.32
C LYS A 487 1.32 24.85 -23.36
N TYR A 488 1.94 24.44 -22.26
CA TYR A 488 3.39 24.37 -22.11
C TYR A 488 3.99 22.96 -22.32
N GLY A 489 3.16 21.96 -22.63
CA GLY A 489 3.61 20.60 -22.96
C GLY A 489 4.04 19.77 -21.76
N TYR A 490 3.49 20.03 -20.57
CA TYR A 490 3.68 19.18 -19.39
C TYR A 490 2.87 17.89 -19.51
N GLU A 491 3.55 16.75 -19.38
CA GLU A 491 2.95 15.41 -19.47
C GLU A 491 2.84 14.71 -18.11
N ALA A 492 3.39 15.31 -17.06
CA ALA A 492 3.36 14.79 -15.69
C ALA A 492 3.13 15.91 -14.67
N VAL A 493 2.50 15.57 -13.56
CA VAL A 493 2.29 16.47 -12.42
C VAL A 493 2.58 15.75 -11.10
N LYS A 494 3.27 16.46 -10.19
CA LYS A 494 3.35 16.14 -8.77
C LYS A 494 2.29 16.98 -8.06
N THR A 495 1.37 16.34 -7.33
CA THR A 495 0.39 17.02 -6.46
C THR A 495 0.83 16.92 -5.01
N GLY A 496 0.59 17.94 -4.20
CA GLY A 496 0.86 17.97 -2.76
C GLY A 496 -0.37 18.40 -1.96
N TYR A 497 -0.51 17.87 -0.75
CA TYR A 497 -1.64 18.12 0.15
C TYR A 497 -1.19 18.45 1.56
N VAL A 498 -0.07 19.18 1.71
CA VAL A 498 0.48 19.56 3.01
C VAL A 498 -0.52 20.38 3.81
N GLY A 499 -0.87 19.93 5.02
CA GLY A 499 -1.73 20.69 5.92
C GLY A 499 -3.10 20.06 6.16
N LYS A 500 -3.96 20.80 6.88
CA LYS A 500 -5.32 20.34 7.19
C LYS A 500 -6.23 20.47 6.00
N ILE A 501 -7.07 19.47 5.79
CA ILE A 501 -8.01 19.45 4.66
C ILE A 501 -9.06 20.57 4.75
N ILE A 502 -9.35 21.15 3.60
CA ILE A 502 -10.52 21.97 3.32
C ILE A 502 -11.30 21.25 2.19
N PRO A 503 -12.53 20.81 2.43
CA PRO A 503 -13.49 21.30 3.45
C PRO A 503 -13.16 20.84 4.88
N ARG A 504 -13.46 21.71 5.86
CA ARG A 504 -13.14 21.46 7.26
C ARG A 504 -13.97 20.31 7.82
N GLY A 505 -13.31 19.44 8.59
CA GLY A 505 -13.90 18.23 9.16
C GLY A 505 -13.61 16.97 8.36
N GLU A 506 -13.11 17.10 7.12
CA GLU A 506 -12.60 15.98 6.34
C GLU A 506 -11.14 15.69 6.67
N HIS A 507 -10.72 14.46 6.42
CA HIS A 507 -9.40 13.93 6.69
C HIS A 507 -8.76 13.37 5.43
N HIS A 508 -7.41 13.36 5.35
CA HIS A 508 -6.65 12.84 4.19
C HIS A 508 -7.02 11.40 3.83
N ASP A 509 -7.29 10.56 4.81
CA ASP A 509 -7.61 9.14 4.65
C ASP A 509 -9.13 8.86 4.73
N GLY A 510 -9.99 9.91 4.81
CA GLY A 510 -11.45 9.79 4.81
C GLY A 510 -12.03 9.57 3.41
N GLN A 511 -13.29 9.08 3.33
CA GLN A 511 -13.96 8.78 2.06
C GLN A 511 -13.97 9.98 1.09
N TRP A 512 -14.24 11.20 1.58
CA TRP A 512 -14.30 12.39 0.73
C TRP A 512 -13.00 12.65 -0.01
N MET A 513 -11.86 12.48 0.70
CA MET A 513 -10.52 12.63 0.10
C MET A 513 -10.17 11.45 -0.82
N VAL A 514 -10.53 10.23 -0.45
CA VAL A 514 -10.35 9.07 -1.33
C VAL A 514 -11.05 9.28 -2.67
N GLN A 515 -12.29 9.77 -2.65
CA GLN A 515 -13.02 10.17 -3.86
C GLN A 515 -12.34 11.31 -4.61
N HIS A 516 -11.73 12.28 -3.91
CA HIS A 516 -10.96 13.35 -4.54
C HIS A 516 -9.73 12.79 -5.27
N TYR A 517 -8.93 11.94 -4.63
CA TYR A 517 -7.76 11.32 -5.27
C TYR A 517 -8.18 10.52 -6.51
N GLN A 518 -9.28 9.78 -6.43
CA GLN A 518 -9.84 9.04 -7.56
C GLN A 518 -10.20 10.00 -8.72
N ARG A 519 -10.91 11.10 -8.44
CA ARG A 519 -11.26 12.12 -9.46
C ARG A 519 -10.01 12.74 -10.10
N VAL A 520 -8.95 12.99 -9.31
CA VAL A 520 -7.69 13.55 -9.85
C VAL A 520 -7.04 12.55 -10.79
N VAL A 521 -6.89 11.28 -10.38
CA VAL A 521 -6.30 10.22 -11.21
C VAL A 521 -7.04 10.08 -12.53
N GLU A 522 -8.37 10.00 -12.50
CA GLU A 522 -9.23 9.87 -13.69
C GLU A 522 -9.15 11.11 -14.61
N LYS A 523 -9.16 12.30 -14.00
CA LYS A 523 -9.09 13.56 -14.75
C LYS A 523 -7.73 13.72 -15.42
N MET A 524 -6.64 13.34 -14.74
CA MET A 524 -5.29 13.33 -15.32
C MET A 524 -5.18 12.30 -16.45
N ALA A 525 -5.70 11.06 -16.25
CA ALA A 525 -5.74 10.04 -17.29
C ALA A 525 -6.47 10.52 -18.56
N LYS A 526 -7.66 11.09 -18.41
CA LYS A 526 -8.44 11.66 -19.50
C LYS A 526 -7.68 12.76 -20.28
N ASN A 527 -6.80 13.47 -19.60
CA ASN A 527 -5.97 14.52 -20.19
C ASN A 527 -4.60 14.05 -20.65
N LYS A 528 -4.30 12.73 -20.55
CA LYS A 528 -3.01 12.11 -20.88
C LYS A 528 -1.85 12.67 -20.05
N ILE A 529 -2.09 12.84 -18.75
CA ILE A 529 -1.12 13.33 -17.78
C ILE A 529 -0.82 12.22 -16.77
N MET A 530 0.47 12.00 -16.53
CA MET A 530 0.98 11.12 -15.49
C MET A 530 0.96 11.83 -14.14
N LEU A 531 0.73 11.08 -13.06
CA LEU A 531 0.55 11.61 -11.72
C LEU A 531 1.55 11.01 -10.73
N ASN A 532 2.12 11.87 -9.89
CA ASN A 532 2.81 11.55 -8.64
C ASN A 532 2.08 12.29 -7.52
N ALA A 533 1.55 11.59 -6.51
CA ALA A 533 0.79 12.19 -5.42
C ALA A 533 1.59 12.17 -4.12
N HIS A 534 1.74 13.34 -3.48
CA HIS A 534 2.35 13.51 -2.16
C HIS A 534 1.27 13.79 -1.10
N GLU A 535 1.49 13.33 0.12
CA GLU A 535 0.54 13.30 1.25
C GLU A 535 -0.84 12.68 0.91
N PRO A 536 -0.97 11.71 -0.01
CA PRO A 536 -2.24 11.07 -0.29
C PRO A 536 -2.55 10.01 0.76
N VAL A 537 -3.78 9.47 0.71
CA VAL A 537 -4.03 8.16 1.31
C VAL A 537 -3.06 7.12 0.74
N ARG A 538 -2.63 6.15 1.56
CA ARG A 538 -1.75 5.08 1.09
C ARG A 538 -2.33 4.35 -0.11
N PRO A 539 -1.54 4.05 -1.15
CA PRO A 539 -2.01 3.37 -2.35
C PRO A 539 -2.41 1.92 -2.05
N THR A 540 -3.37 1.42 -2.79
CA THR A 540 -3.98 0.09 -2.61
C THR A 540 -4.08 -0.68 -3.93
N GLY A 541 -3.09 -0.52 -4.83
CA GLY A 541 -3.01 -1.20 -6.11
C GLY A 541 -3.73 -0.51 -7.27
N LEU A 542 -4.23 0.72 -7.07
CA LEU A 542 -5.01 1.46 -8.07
C LEU A 542 -4.29 1.65 -9.41
N HIS A 543 -2.97 1.60 -9.42
CA HIS A 543 -2.18 1.73 -10.65
C HIS A 543 -2.35 0.55 -11.64
N ARG A 544 -2.99 -0.57 -11.25
CA ARG A 544 -3.47 -1.57 -12.21
C ARG A 544 -4.59 -0.99 -13.08
N THR A 545 -5.55 -0.31 -12.45
CA THR A 545 -6.71 0.28 -13.13
C THR A 545 -6.36 1.58 -13.84
N TYR A 546 -5.53 2.41 -13.19
CA TYR A 546 -5.09 3.72 -13.69
C TYR A 546 -3.55 3.81 -13.68
N PRO A 547 -2.87 3.22 -14.66
CA PRO A 547 -1.41 3.22 -14.73
C PRO A 547 -0.77 4.60 -14.98
N ASN A 548 -1.54 5.65 -15.19
CA ASN A 548 -1.05 7.03 -15.16
C ASN A 548 -0.69 7.51 -13.75
N LEU A 549 -1.14 6.85 -12.68
CA LEU A 549 -0.67 7.03 -11.31
C LEU A 549 0.67 6.29 -11.15
N LEU A 550 1.78 7.01 -11.42
CA LEU A 550 3.11 6.41 -11.42
C LEU A 550 3.65 6.18 -10.02
N ALA A 551 3.47 7.13 -9.12
CA ALA A 551 3.98 7.04 -7.76
C ALA A 551 3.11 7.82 -6.77
N CYS A 552 3.23 7.44 -5.51
CA CYS A 552 2.71 8.18 -4.36
C CYS A 552 3.80 8.26 -3.30
N GLU A 553 3.76 9.26 -2.44
CA GLU A 553 4.58 9.27 -1.23
C GLU A 553 3.92 8.43 -0.12
N ALA A 554 2.92 8.96 0.57
CA ALA A 554 2.12 8.32 1.63
C ALA A 554 2.92 7.52 2.67
N ALA A 555 4.11 8.00 3.01
CA ALA A 555 4.95 7.53 4.10
C ALA A 555 6.08 8.53 4.34
N ARG A 556 6.75 8.41 5.48
CA ARG A 556 7.90 9.24 5.84
C ARG A 556 9.05 9.06 4.84
N GLY A 557 9.25 10.06 3.97
CA GLY A 557 10.23 10.09 2.91
C GLY A 557 11.62 10.52 3.35
N ASN A 558 12.52 10.69 2.37
CA ASN A 558 13.92 11.03 2.61
C ASN A 558 14.13 12.49 3.10
N GLU A 559 13.17 13.38 2.86
CA GLU A 559 13.20 14.79 3.27
C GLU A 559 13.31 15.00 4.77
N PHE A 560 12.69 14.11 5.56
CA PHE A 560 12.72 14.16 7.02
C PHE A 560 14.14 14.11 7.59
N ASN A 561 15.09 13.58 6.83
CA ASN A 561 16.52 13.56 7.21
C ASN A 561 17.17 14.94 7.20
N ALA A 562 16.59 15.94 6.51
CA ALA A 562 17.20 17.26 6.41
C ALA A 562 16.92 18.16 7.63
N TRP A 563 15.79 17.95 8.32
CA TRP A 563 15.28 18.90 9.32
C TRP A 563 14.67 18.26 10.59
N SER A 564 14.79 16.94 10.72
CA SER A 564 14.31 16.19 11.89
C SER A 564 15.39 15.21 12.39
N ASN A 565 15.01 14.32 13.31
CA ASN A 565 15.89 13.22 13.75
C ASN A 565 16.15 12.20 12.62
N GLY A 566 15.56 12.37 11.44
CA GLY A 566 15.72 11.52 10.28
C GLY A 566 14.96 10.21 10.38
N ASN A 567 15.19 9.35 9.39
CA ASN A 567 14.67 7.98 9.35
C ASN A 567 15.73 7.04 9.90
N PRO A 568 15.42 6.13 10.85
CA PRO A 568 16.39 5.14 11.29
C PRO A 568 16.78 4.20 10.15
N PRO A 569 17.97 3.57 10.17
CA PRO A 569 18.44 2.73 9.06
C PRO A 569 17.53 1.54 8.73
N GLU A 570 16.78 1.00 9.69
CA GLU A 570 15.82 -0.06 9.45
C GLU A 570 14.57 0.39 8.69
N HIS A 571 14.27 1.68 8.64
CA HIS A 571 13.07 2.21 7.98
C HIS A 571 12.95 1.74 6.53
N GLU A 572 14.04 1.79 5.74
CA GLU A 572 14.06 1.35 4.35
C GLU A 572 13.99 -0.18 4.20
N THR A 573 14.22 -0.96 5.26
CA THR A 573 14.04 -2.42 5.26
C THR A 573 12.64 -2.85 5.70
N ILE A 574 11.83 -1.92 6.25
CA ILE A 574 10.43 -2.14 6.63
C ILE A 574 9.47 -1.66 5.52
N LEU A 575 9.72 -0.52 4.90
CA LEU A 575 8.86 0.07 3.87
C LEU A 575 8.44 -0.91 2.75
N PRO A 576 9.30 -1.77 2.20
CA PRO A 576 8.89 -2.76 1.19
C PRO A 576 7.84 -3.76 1.67
N PHE A 577 7.84 -4.12 2.96
CA PHE A 577 6.88 -5.04 3.58
C PHE A 577 5.58 -4.36 4.03
N THR A 578 5.52 -3.06 3.98
CA THR A 578 4.40 -2.24 4.47
C THR A 578 3.92 -1.31 3.36
N ARG A 579 4.36 -0.06 3.34
CA ARG A 579 3.90 0.98 2.43
C ARG A 579 3.95 0.59 0.93
N LEU A 580 5.02 -0.11 0.49
CA LEU A 580 5.15 -0.49 -0.92
C LEU A 580 4.26 -1.66 -1.33
N MET A 581 3.65 -2.39 -0.40
CA MET A 581 2.68 -3.45 -0.72
C MET A 581 1.49 -2.94 -1.55
N GLY A 582 1.12 -1.67 -1.37
CA GLY A 582 0.05 -1.02 -2.14
C GLY A 582 0.47 -0.39 -3.46
N GLY A 583 1.77 -0.27 -3.71
CA GLY A 583 2.29 0.29 -4.97
C GLY A 583 3.53 1.16 -4.82
N PRO A 584 4.04 1.68 -5.94
CA PRO A 584 5.29 2.44 -6.01
C PRO A 584 5.35 3.63 -5.06
N MET A 585 6.55 3.92 -4.56
CA MET A 585 6.78 5.05 -3.67
C MET A 585 7.76 6.06 -4.26
N ASP A 586 7.42 7.35 -4.20
CA ASP A 586 8.35 8.44 -4.43
C ASP A 586 9.16 8.70 -3.14
N TYR A 587 10.14 7.85 -2.86
CA TYR A 587 10.99 7.93 -1.65
C TYR A 587 12.09 8.97 -1.78
N THR A 588 12.35 9.48 -2.99
CA THR A 588 13.40 10.46 -3.30
C THR A 588 14.82 10.01 -2.93
N PRO A 589 15.30 8.84 -3.45
CA PRO A 589 16.63 8.34 -3.13
C PRO A 589 17.74 9.10 -3.84
N GLY A 590 18.99 8.77 -3.52
CA GLY A 590 20.17 9.26 -4.22
C GLY A 590 20.84 10.45 -3.57
N ILE A 591 20.59 10.73 -2.31
CA ILE A 591 21.27 11.80 -1.56
C ILE A 591 22.71 11.38 -1.25
N PHE A 592 23.70 12.02 -1.87
CA PHE A 592 25.13 11.75 -1.69
C PHE A 592 25.78 12.64 -0.62
N GLN A 593 25.22 13.83 -0.40
CA GLN A 593 25.61 14.66 0.73
C GLN A 593 24.73 14.35 1.95
N GLN A 594 25.05 13.28 2.68
CA GLN A 594 24.23 12.79 3.78
C GLN A 594 24.19 13.69 5.01
N LYS A 595 25.25 14.45 5.30
CA LYS A 595 25.35 15.27 6.51
C LYS A 595 24.99 16.73 6.27
N MET A 596 24.08 17.27 7.08
CA MET A 596 23.61 18.66 6.95
C MET A 596 24.60 19.68 7.52
N ASP A 597 25.59 19.23 8.31
CA ASP A 597 26.70 20.10 8.78
C ASP A 597 27.57 20.64 7.63
N TYR A 598 27.51 20.02 6.45
CA TYR A 598 28.12 20.53 5.23
C TYR A 598 27.51 21.88 4.80
N TYR A 599 26.21 22.05 4.95
CA TYR A 599 25.49 23.28 4.58
C TYR A 599 25.44 24.28 5.75
N GLN A 600 25.40 23.79 6.99
CA GLN A 600 25.32 24.61 8.18
C GLN A 600 26.17 23.98 9.29
N ALA A 601 27.27 24.60 9.61
CA ALA A 601 28.20 24.11 10.65
C ALA A 601 27.46 23.82 11.97
N GLY A 602 27.64 22.60 12.50
CA GLY A 602 27.00 22.13 13.73
C GLY A 602 25.57 21.67 13.62
N ASN A 603 24.99 21.60 12.41
CA ASN A 603 23.68 21.01 12.20
C ASN A 603 23.76 19.48 12.41
N PRO A 604 22.96 18.88 13.32
CA PRO A 604 23.03 17.46 13.64
C PRO A 604 22.29 16.55 12.65
N CYS A 605 21.43 17.11 11.77
CA CYS A 605 20.62 16.32 10.86
C CYS A 605 21.47 15.62 9.80
N GLN A 606 21.05 14.41 9.44
CA GLN A 606 21.69 13.65 8.37
C GLN A 606 20.79 12.55 7.81
N VAL A 607 21.08 12.11 6.60
CA VAL A 607 20.52 10.91 5.98
C VAL A 607 21.23 9.69 6.58
N HIS A 608 20.47 8.81 7.26
CA HIS A 608 21.01 7.69 8.03
C HIS A 608 21.34 6.47 7.18
N THR A 609 21.99 6.69 6.05
CA THR A 609 22.45 5.64 5.14
C THR A 609 23.89 5.88 4.70
N THR A 610 24.54 4.84 4.17
CA THR A 610 25.74 5.04 3.36
C THR A 610 25.37 5.47 1.93
N LEU A 611 26.33 6.03 1.18
CA LEU A 611 26.19 6.33 -0.25
C LEU A 611 25.84 5.07 -1.05
N ALA A 612 26.44 3.93 -0.74
CA ALA A 612 26.17 2.67 -1.43
C ALA A 612 24.73 2.18 -1.17
N LYS A 613 24.15 2.43 0.02
CA LYS A 613 22.74 2.15 0.30
C LYS A 613 21.84 3.08 -0.52
N GLN A 614 22.16 4.38 -0.64
CA GLN A 614 21.39 5.31 -1.50
C GLN A 614 21.32 4.83 -2.95
N LEU A 615 22.38 4.22 -3.48
CA LEU A 615 22.35 3.59 -4.80
C LEU A 615 21.46 2.35 -4.84
N ALA A 616 21.52 1.49 -3.80
CA ALA A 616 20.74 0.26 -3.72
C ALA A 616 19.23 0.52 -3.63
N LEU A 617 18.81 1.67 -3.04
CA LEU A 617 17.41 2.06 -2.92
C LEU A 617 16.70 2.19 -4.29
N TYR A 618 17.41 2.50 -5.37
CA TYR A 618 16.82 2.51 -6.73
C TYR A 618 16.31 1.14 -7.18
N VAL A 619 16.76 0.07 -6.53
CA VAL A 619 16.33 -1.31 -6.83
C VAL A 619 15.36 -1.82 -5.76
N THR A 620 15.61 -1.53 -4.47
CA THR A 620 14.80 -2.04 -3.36
C THR A 620 13.54 -1.24 -3.09
N MET A 621 13.52 0.07 -3.43
CA MET A 621 12.38 0.97 -3.30
C MET A 621 11.81 1.23 -4.71
N TYR A 622 10.85 0.39 -5.13
CA TYR A 622 10.33 0.47 -6.49
C TYR A 622 9.55 1.76 -6.76
N SER A 623 9.90 2.41 -7.85
CA SER A 623 9.10 3.48 -8.47
C SER A 623 9.36 3.55 -9.97
N PRO A 624 8.34 3.66 -10.83
CA PRO A 624 8.52 3.96 -12.27
C PRO A 624 8.82 5.45 -12.51
N LEU A 625 8.69 6.29 -11.49
CA LEU A 625 9.08 7.69 -11.50
C LEU A 625 10.13 7.92 -10.41
N GLN A 626 11.41 7.72 -10.77
CA GLN A 626 12.52 7.75 -9.81
C GLN A 626 13.28 9.07 -9.85
N MET A 627 13.40 9.72 -8.70
CA MET A 627 14.14 10.95 -8.54
C MET A 627 15.63 10.68 -8.30
N ALA A 628 16.49 11.48 -8.93
CA ALA A 628 17.84 11.74 -8.46
C ALA A 628 17.76 12.98 -7.56
N ALA A 629 17.60 12.76 -6.25
CA ALA A 629 17.09 13.79 -5.35
C ALA A 629 18.11 14.85 -4.94
N ASP A 630 19.43 14.55 -4.98
CA ASP A 630 20.47 15.48 -4.52
C ASP A 630 20.72 16.62 -5.50
N LEU A 631 21.46 17.62 -5.06
CA LEU A 631 21.89 18.78 -5.84
C LEU A 631 22.86 18.37 -6.97
N PRO A 632 22.83 19.01 -8.14
CA PRO A 632 23.77 18.76 -9.23
C PRO A 632 25.24 18.77 -8.79
N GLU A 633 25.65 19.77 -8.00
CA GLU A 633 27.02 19.92 -7.49
C GLU A 633 27.47 18.80 -6.56
N ASN A 634 26.54 18.15 -5.85
CA ASN A 634 26.86 16.99 -5.02
C ASN A 634 27.16 15.77 -5.87
N TYR A 635 26.38 15.54 -6.94
CA TYR A 635 26.66 14.48 -7.91
C TYR A 635 28.00 14.67 -8.64
N GLU A 636 28.34 15.92 -8.98
CA GLU A 636 29.60 16.23 -9.66
C GLU A 636 30.85 15.85 -8.84
N ARG A 637 30.72 15.74 -7.51
CA ARG A 637 31.79 15.26 -6.62
C ARG A 637 31.99 13.74 -6.64
N PHE A 638 30.98 12.97 -7.11
CA PHE A 638 30.93 11.51 -7.07
C PHE A 638 30.45 10.91 -8.39
N MET A 639 30.98 11.40 -9.51
CA MET A 639 30.53 11.05 -10.87
C MET A 639 30.62 9.56 -11.18
N ASP A 640 31.57 8.85 -10.60
CA ASP A 640 31.73 7.40 -10.74
C ASP A 640 30.62 6.60 -10.04
N ALA A 641 30.20 7.03 -8.82
CA ALA A 641 29.05 6.47 -8.13
C ALA A 641 27.72 6.87 -8.80
N PHE A 642 27.62 8.12 -9.26
CA PHE A 642 26.46 8.66 -9.97
C PHE A 642 26.17 7.89 -11.27
N GLN A 643 27.16 7.22 -11.84
CA GLN A 643 26.97 6.37 -13.03
C GLN A 643 25.92 5.29 -12.80
N PHE A 644 25.81 4.73 -11.57
CA PHE A 644 24.75 3.74 -11.28
C PHE A 644 23.35 4.34 -11.43
N ILE A 645 23.10 5.54 -10.90
CA ILE A 645 21.79 6.23 -11.02
C ILE A 645 21.45 6.50 -12.49
N LYS A 646 22.44 6.85 -13.30
CA LYS A 646 22.22 7.05 -14.74
C LYS A 646 21.85 5.76 -15.46
N ASP A 647 22.45 4.64 -15.05
CA ASP A 647 22.31 3.33 -15.72
C ASP A 647 21.06 2.56 -15.27
N VAL A 648 20.65 2.68 -14.01
CA VAL A 648 19.57 1.86 -13.45
C VAL A 648 18.25 2.09 -14.17
N ALA A 649 17.54 1.01 -14.47
CA ALA A 649 16.20 1.07 -15.07
C ALA A 649 15.13 1.43 -14.02
N VAL A 650 13.96 1.81 -14.50
CA VAL A 650 12.77 2.15 -13.67
C VAL A 650 11.52 1.35 -14.06
N ASP A 651 11.66 0.44 -15.04
CA ASP A 651 10.61 -0.48 -15.49
C ASP A 651 11.24 -1.86 -15.75
N TRP A 652 10.55 -2.95 -15.37
CA TRP A 652 11.17 -4.25 -15.20
C TRP A 652 10.40 -5.39 -15.87
N ASP A 653 11.13 -6.36 -16.43
CA ASP A 653 10.57 -7.61 -16.97
C ASP A 653 10.55 -8.74 -15.94
N ASP A 654 11.41 -8.70 -14.92
CA ASP A 654 11.51 -9.74 -13.89
C ASP A 654 12.06 -9.16 -12.58
N THR A 655 11.56 -9.68 -11.47
CA THR A 655 12.01 -9.35 -10.12
C THR A 655 12.18 -10.62 -9.30
N GLN A 656 13.36 -10.78 -8.69
CA GLN A 656 13.74 -11.89 -7.84
C GLN A 656 14.12 -11.35 -6.46
N VAL A 657 13.33 -11.69 -5.43
CA VAL A 657 13.68 -11.40 -4.03
C VAL A 657 14.60 -12.51 -3.53
N LEU A 658 15.88 -12.20 -3.35
CA LEU A 658 16.91 -13.21 -3.07
C LEU A 658 17.01 -13.53 -1.59
N GLU A 659 16.97 -12.53 -0.74
CA GLU A 659 16.92 -12.66 0.72
C GLU A 659 16.23 -11.44 1.32
N ALA A 660 15.44 -11.66 2.38
CA ALA A 660 14.74 -10.59 3.05
C ALA A 660 14.37 -10.97 4.49
N GLU A 661 14.44 -9.99 5.38
CA GLU A 661 13.91 -10.03 6.74
C GLU A 661 13.40 -8.63 7.10
N PRO A 662 12.13 -8.47 7.48
CA PRO A 662 11.58 -7.16 7.84
C PRO A 662 12.38 -6.52 8.98
N GLY A 663 12.75 -5.25 8.81
CA GLY A 663 13.55 -4.50 9.78
C GLY A 663 15.05 -4.76 9.74
N ASP A 664 15.50 -5.86 9.14
CA ASP A 664 16.92 -6.23 9.12
C ASP A 664 17.57 -5.99 7.75
N TYR A 665 17.07 -6.63 6.69
CA TYR A 665 17.71 -6.57 5.37
C TYR A 665 16.81 -6.97 4.21
N ILE A 666 17.19 -6.51 3.02
CA ILE A 666 16.56 -6.90 1.75
C ILE A 666 17.62 -6.99 0.66
N THR A 667 17.55 -8.02 -0.18
CA THR A 667 18.31 -8.14 -1.42
C THR A 667 17.37 -8.52 -2.57
N ILE A 668 17.27 -7.64 -3.57
CA ILE A 668 16.39 -7.80 -4.75
C ILE A 668 17.23 -7.70 -6.01
N ALA A 669 16.96 -8.57 -6.98
CA ALA A 669 17.48 -8.49 -8.35
C ALA A 669 16.32 -8.18 -9.31
N ARG A 670 16.53 -7.24 -10.25
CA ARG A 670 15.51 -6.81 -11.22
C ARG A 670 16.09 -6.80 -12.63
N LYS A 671 15.36 -7.37 -13.59
CA LYS A 671 15.71 -7.36 -15.01
C LYS A 671 15.10 -6.12 -15.66
N ALA A 672 15.93 -5.30 -16.29
CA ALA A 672 15.44 -4.14 -17.03
C ALA A 672 14.50 -4.55 -18.17
N LYS A 673 13.43 -3.82 -18.38
CA LYS A 673 12.43 -4.09 -19.42
C LYS A 673 13.07 -4.08 -20.81
N ASN A 674 12.75 -5.12 -21.58
CA ASN A 674 13.27 -5.33 -22.94
C ASN A 674 14.82 -5.38 -23.03
N SER A 675 15.50 -5.85 -21.99
CA SER A 675 16.95 -5.89 -21.88
C SER A 675 17.45 -7.20 -21.24
N ASP A 676 18.70 -7.56 -21.48
CA ASP A 676 19.40 -8.64 -20.76
C ASP A 676 20.17 -8.13 -19.53
N THR A 677 20.05 -6.84 -19.22
CA THR A 677 20.72 -6.21 -18.06
C THR A 677 19.91 -6.42 -16.79
N TRP A 678 20.59 -6.85 -15.73
CA TRP A 678 20.03 -6.96 -14.39
C TRP A 678 20.65 -5.94 -13.45
N PHE A 679 19.85 -5.52 -12.46
CA PHE A 679 20.30 -4.68 -11.37
C PHE A 679 19.99 -5.36 -10.04
N VAL A 680 20.94 -5.31 -9.10
CA VAL A 680 20.76 -5.87 -7.76
C VAL A 680 20.93 -4.77 -6.74
N GLY A 681 19.99 -4.66 -5.80
CA GLY A 681 20.08 -3.82 -4.60
C GLY A 681 20.12 -4.70 -3.36
N ALA A 682 21.08 -4.47 -2.48
CA ALA A 682 21.15 -5.07 -1.15
C ALA A 682 21.30 -3.98 -0.10
N ILE A 683 20.43 -3.99 0.92
CA ILE A 683 20.41 -3.01 2.00
C ILE A 683 20.34 -3.71 3.36
N THR A 684 20.83 -3.03 4.40
CA THR A 684 20.76 -3.49 5.80
C THR A 684 20.34 -2.35 6.73
N ASP A 685 19.93 -2.73 7.91
CA ASP A 685 19.61 -1.87 9.06
C ASP A 685 20.88 -1.21 9.67
N GLU A 686 20.83 -0.78 10.93
CA GLU A 686 21.97 -0.22 11.66
C GLU A 686 23.06 -1.25 11.98
N ASN A 687 22.84 -2.53 11.70
CA ASN A 687 23.80 -3.60 11.91
C ASN A 687 24.53 -3.97 10.60
N SER A 688 25.84 -4.19 10.69
CA SER A 688 26.61 -4.66 9.55
C SER A 688 26.36 -6.16 9.30
N ARG A 689 26.24 -6.56 8.01
CA ARG A 689 26.06 -7.97 7.63
C ARG A 689 26.83 -8.33 6.37
N THR A 690 26.72 -9.58 5.95
CA THR A 690 27.20 -10.05 4.65
C THR A 690 26.00 -10.51 3.82
N ALA A 691 25.69 -9.81 2.75
CA ALA A 691 24.70 -10.23 1.76
C ALA A 691 25.26 -11.40 0.93
N THR A 692 24.42 -12.42 0.73
CA THR A 692 24.74 -13.57 -0.12
C THR A 692 23.88 -13.53 -1.37
N ILE A 693 24.50 -13.19 -2.51
CA ILE A 693 23.82 -12.97 -3.79
C ILE A 693 24.10 -14.14 -4.70
N ASP A 694 23.17 -15.09 -4.79
CA ASP A 694 23.21 -16.20 -5.73
C ASP A 694 22.72 -15.69 -7.10
N LEU A 695 23.58 -15.77 -8.11
CA LEU A 695 23.27 -15.32 -9.47
C LEU A 695 22.58 -16.38 -10.33
N SER A 696 21.98 -17.41 -9.73
CA SER A 696 21.27 -18.49 -10.44
C SER A 696 20.06 -18.02 -11.26
N PHE A 697 19.54 -16.82 -10.99
CA PHE A 697 18.48 -16.17 -11.77
C PHE A 697 18.95 -15.70 -13.17
N LEU A 698 20.26 -15.58 -13.39
CA LEU A 698 20.79 -15.20 -14.69
C LEU A 698 20.66 -16.32 -15.71
N ASP A 699 20.42 -15.99 -16.96
CA ASP A 699 20.57 -16.90 -18.09
C ASP A 699 22.01 -17.45 -18.20
N LYS A 700 22.16 -18.59 -18.85
CA LYS A 700 23.50 -19.12 -19.15
C LYS A 700 24.30 -18.12 -19.99
N GLY A 701 25.53 -17.83 -19.59
CA GLY A 701 26.39 -16.88 -20.26
C GLY A 701 27.46 -16.29 -19.35
N ASN A 702 28.26 -15.40 -19.92
CA ASN A 702 29.22 -14.60 -19.18
C ASN A 702 28.61 -13.20 -18.95
N TYR A 703 28.77 -12.69 -17.76
CA TYR A 703 28.32 -11.34 -17.40
C TYR A 703 29.49 -10.52 -16.83
N THR A 704 29.39 -9.22 -16.99
CA THR A 704 30.20 -8.26 -16.25
C THR A 704 29.35 -7.69 -15.11
N ALA A 705 29.80 -7.87 -13.89
CA ALA A 705 29.23 -7.26 -12.69
C ALA A 705 30.01 -5.99 -12.34
N THR A 706 29.37 -4.82 -12.40
CA THR A 706 29.89 -3.58 -11.82
C THR A 706 29.24 -3.40 -10.46
N ILE A 707 30.04 -3.46 -9.40
CA ILE A 707 29.60 -3.55 -8.00
C ILE A 707 29.96 -2.25 -7.28
N TYR A 708 28.95 -1.52 -6.84
CA TYR A 708 29.05 -0.33 -6.00
C TYR A 708 28.69 -0.75 -4.58
N LYS A 709 29.66 -0.71 -3.66
CA LYS A 709 29.51 -1.25 -2.31
C LYS A 709 30.13 -0.33 -1.26
N ASP A 710 29.78 -0.56 -0.02
CA ASP A 710 30.41 0.12 1.13
C ASP A 710 31.91 -0.03 1.14
N GLY A 711 32.59 1.07 1.46
CA GLY A 711 34.04 1.10 1.69
C GLY A 711 34.41 0.43 3.01
N LYS A 712 35.71 0.19 3.21
CA LYS A 712 36.22 -0.53 4.39
C LYS A 712 35.79 0.05 5.73
N ASN A 713 35.67 1.37 5.82
CA ASN A 713 35.31 2.10 7.04
C ASN A 713 33.95 2.82 6.90
N ALA A 714 33.09 2.35 6.00
CA ALA A 714 31.76 2.91 5.82
C ALA A 714 30.92 2.70 7.09
N HIS A 715 30.10 3.67 7.40
CA HIS A 715 29.13 3.64 8.50
C HIS A 715 28.16 4.80 8.31
N TRP A 716 26.85 4.55 8.41
CA TRP A 716 25.83 5.55 8.17
C TRP A 716 26.03 6.87 8.93
N GLU A 717 26.50 6.81 10.18
CA GLU A 717 26.70 7.97 11.04
C GLU A 717 28.08 8.59 10.86
N LYS A 718 29.14 7.76 10.91
CA LYS A 718 30.53 8.23 11.07
C LYS A 718 31.21 8.54 9.74
N ASN A 719 30.96 7.70 8.71
CA ASN A 719 31.61 7.80 7.41
C ASN A 719 30.70 7.33 6.27
N PRO A 720 29.56 8.04 6.00
CA PRO A 720 28.54 7.59 5.07
C PRO A 720 28.99 7.61 3.61
N GLN A 721 29.92 8.48 3.23
CA GLN A 721 30.41 8.65 1.84
C GLN A 721 31.53 7.69 1.44
N SER A 722 31.90 6.74 2.32
CA SER A 722 32.95 5.75 2.00
C SER A 722 32.35 4.61 1.16
N TYR A 723 32.77 4.51 -0.08
CA TYR A 723 32.35 3.45 -1.03
C TYR A 723 33.51 2.90 -1.83
N GLN A 724 33.29 1.80 -2.55
CA GLN A 724 34.20 1.19 -3.50
C GLN A 724 33.45 0.71 -4.73
N ILE A 725 34.07 0.83 -5.90
CA ILE A 725 33.54 0.29 -7.14
C ILE A 725 34.52 -0.78 -7.65
N GLU A 726 33.99 -1.97 -7.95
CA GLU A 726 34.78 -3.06 -8.53
C GLU A 726 34.05 -3.72 -9.69
N THR A 727 34.81 -4.26 -10.66
CA THR A 727 34.26 -4.99 -11.80
C THR A 727 34.72 -6.43 -11.74
N LYS A 728 33.76 -7.37 -11.90
CA LYS A 728 34.03 -8.83 -11.92
C LYS A 728 33.37 -9.52 -13.10
N LYS A 729 34.02 -10.56 -13.61
CA LYS A 729 33.39 -11.51 -14.55
C LYS A 729 32.64 -12.56 -13.73
N VAL A 730 31.37 -12.76 -14.03
CA VAL A 730 30.46 -13.67 -13.29
C VAL A 730 29.63 -14.51 -14.25
N LYS A 731 29.00 -15.55 -13.73
CA LYS A 731 28.07 -16.44 -14.44
C LYS A 731 26.88 -16.74 -13.52
N ASN A 732 25.86 -17.40 -14.06
CA ASN A 732 24.72 -17.88 -13.30
C ASN A 732 25.06 -18.92 -12.20
N THR A 733 26.29 -19.42 -12.13
CA THR A 733 26.78 -20.31 -11.06
C THR A 733 27.60 -19.57 -10.00
N THR A 734 27.70 -18.25 -10.10
CA THR A 734 28.49 -17.43 -9.18
C THR A 734 27.63 -17.03 -7.97
N VAL A 735 28.20 -17.16 -6.78
CA VAL A 735 27.64 -16.60 -5.54
C VAL A 735 28.56 -15.48 -5.07
N LEU A 736 28.02 -14.27 -4.99
CA LEU A 736 28.74 -13.10 -4.47
C LEU A 736 28.46 -12.98 -2.97
N LYS A 737 29.53 -12.78 -2.17
CA LYS A 737 29.44 -12.43 -0.74
C LYS A 737 29.95 -11.02 -0.57
N ILE A 738 29.06 -10.09 -0.18
CA ILE A 738 29.37 -8.67 -0.09
C ILE A 738 29.08 -8.20 1.33
N LYS A 739 30.11 -7.63 1.97
CA LYS A 739 29.95 -7.04 3.28
C LYS A 739 29.25 -5.68 3.16
N LEU A 740 28.15 -5.52 3.87
CA LEU A 740 27.42 -4.28 4.05
C LEU A 740 27.82 -3.67 5.40
N ALA A 741 28.06 -2.37 5.43
CA ALA A 741 28.32 -1.64 6.66
C ALA A 741 27.04 -1.44 7.49
N ALA A 742 27.15 -0.94 8.69
CA ALA A 742 25.99 -0.45 9.47
C ALA A 742 25.27 0.66 8.67
N GLY A 743 23.97 0.53 8.47
CA GLY A 743 23.15 1.42 7.61
C GLY A 743 23.59 1.42 6.16
N GLY A 744 24.23 0.34 5.72
CA GLY A 744 24.91 0.25 4.44
C GLY A 744 24.16 -0.52 3.36
N GLY A 745 24.82 -0.63 2.22
CA GLY A 745 24.24 -1.31 1.07
C GLY A 745 25.25 -1.65 -0.05
N CYS A 746 24.69 -2.24 -1.09
CA CYS A 746 25.40 -2.56 -2.30
C CYS A 746 24.46 -2.48 -3.52
N ALA A 747 24.90 -1.86 -4.57
CA ALA A 747 24.20 -1.82 -5.86
C ALA A 747 25.06 -2.47 -6.93
N ILE A 748 24.46 -3.31 -7.79
CA ILE A 748 25.19 -4.05 -8.83
C ILE A 748 24.48 -3.90 -10.16
N LYS A 749 25.25 -3.61 -11.22
CA LYS A 749 24.80 -3.74 -12.62
C LYS A 749 25.41 -5.00 -13.21
N LEU A 750 24.60 -5.86 -13.82
CA LEU A 750 25.00 -7.12 -14.45
C LEU A 750 24.71 -7.06 -15.95
N GLU A 751 25.74 -6.98 -16.77
CA GLU A 751 25.64 -6.88 -18.24
C GLU A 751 26.11 -8.18 -18.90
N LYS A 752 25.23 -8.75 -19.72
CA LYS A 752 25.56 -9.96 -20.53
C LYS A 752 26.61 -9.62 -21.60
N LYS A 753 27.61 -10.50 -21.78
CA LYS A 753 28.67 -10.33 -22.75
C LYS A 753 28.35 -11.10 -24.04
#